data_d35bbcd5904fdd73359e858c9c1ee14e
#
_entry.id   d35bbcd5904fdd73359e858c9c1ee14e
#
_cell.length_a   1.000
_cell.length_b   1.000
_cell.length_c   1.000
_cell.angle_alpha   90.00
_cell.angle_beta   90.00
_cell.angle_gamma   90.00
#
_symmetry.space_group_name_H-M   'P 1'
#
loop_
_entity.id
_entity.type
_entity.pdbx_description
1 polymer ?
#
loop_
_entity_poly.entity_id
_entity_poly.type
_entity_poly.pdbx_seq_one_letter_code
_entity_poly.pdbx_strand_id
1 'polypeptide(L)'
;MSVNRRQFLAHSALAGAALALQHGDALSDALTRPYRRIEDVWRKKWTWDRVAHGTHGTNCAGTCAFNVYIRNGVVWREEQQAEYERSGTPDVPDYGPRGCNKGLRHARYMYGKQRVLYPMKRVGKRGEGKWQRISWDQATREIAEKFIEVAVKHGPDSITLGSGTQLAVKMASYSALARFSNITGVTVPEFYSGVGDLPTGFYMTTGLTYLGDTMAAVYKSKCVLVWMANPAVTRIPDAHFFWEAKYNGTEVVTISPEFTPTAMHSSKWLNIKPGTDTALAMAMVNTIIEEKLYDAAYIREQTDLPFLVREDNGEFLRAEDLNLVDMLAVRENVFYLWDQKTRRMVQAPGTGAAEAPVGRRRRKFETIALGNIEPALEGRWNVETRTGKVTVTTVFALLKKRAAEHSPEKMSAETGLNPNAMRTVAREFAKAGKRAMIYAGFSACKWLHGDILQRAMVLLCALTGATGHEGGGVQMANGPKSRGITSFAFAGVGAASRVVASTLWDYDHGKMKQLNEKIYGKKLADEFDSHYQHSLKEDWFPQYGKNGWKMGIFAGENGANWRASGNRWRTEAFEKLEMIVALVPDAGITMHHADIVLPIAHHYERADIMLQSRHPYVQVLDRAVKPLGEAVDDFEALRRVSAAISAIAREKGTPAIKDDVDGRTFRRDLKRTLELYTMDGAIRDSRDIVQFIINATPGIPKMSFAELAAKGIVRVDESRGSTVWDSDESPFHADIAESVHEKRPYETLTGRQQFYIDHEWFLKFDEALPVYHPPLKQKGYPLQMTMGHARHGIHSMWRDDSFLVSLQRGEPDIYVNPDDAAARKVRDGDLIEVFNDGGSFICMAHLSAGIMPGTLYMYHGWDPTMFRGRQNFAAVIPTAGLVKPTSVAGDYGHLGYRVLAYAPNQTYRDFTCEFKLHSRGKVTAAKARIA
;
A
#
# COMPACT_ATOMS: atom_id res chain seq x y z
N MET A 1 -26.13 -53.60 15.11
CA MET A 1 -25.35 -54.32 14.12
C MET A 1 -24.72 -53.33 13.18
N SER A 2 -23.43 -53.13 13.21
CA SER A 2 -22.73 -52.23 12.31
C SER A 2 -22.49 -52.90 10.97
N VAL A 3 -23.12 -52.43 9.94
CA VAL A 3 -22.91 -52.91 8.56
C VAL A 3 -21.58 -52.31 8.08
N ASN A 4 -20.63 -53.15 7.72
CA ASN A 4 -19.35 -52.68 7.20
C ASN A 4 -19.49 -52.21 5.75
N ARG A 5 -18.55 -51.41 5.28
CA ARG A 5 -18.55 -50.73 3.95
C ARG A 5 -18.74 -51.74 2.77
N ARG A 6 -18.21 -52.97 2.89
CA ARG A 6 -18.37 -54.01 1.88
C ARG A 6 -19.80 -54.58 1.86
N GLN A 7 -20.39 -54.77 3.04
CA GLN A 7 -21.78 -55.22 3.16
C GLN A 7 -22.76 -54.15 2.68
N PHE A 8 -22.48 -52.86 2.94
CA PHE A 8 -23.28 -51.75 2.43
C PHE A 8 -23.23 -51.70 0.89
N LEU A 9 -22.04 -51.84 0.28
CA LEU A 9 -21.91 -51.87 -1.17
C LEU A 9 -22.52 -53.11 -1.80
N ALA A 10 -22.45 -54.29 -1.16
CA ALA A 10 -23.06 -55.51 -1.64
C ALA A 10 -24.62 -55.44 -1.56
N HIS A 11 -25.18 -54.92 -0.46
CA HIS A 11 -26.62 -54.72 -0.33
C HIS A 11 -27.14 -53.63 -1.28
N SER A 12 -26.37 -52.58 -1.56
CA SER A 12 -26.71 -51.55 -2.54
C SER A 12 -26.70 -52.09 -3.98
N ALA A 13 -25.76 -52.97 -4.29
CA ALA A 13 -25.68 -53.64 -5.59
C ALA A 13 -26.82 -54.66 -5.77
N LEU A 14 -27.17 -55.43 -4.73
CA LEU A 14 -28.31 -56.36 -4.74
C LEU A 14 -29.67 -55.65 -4.82
N ALA A 15 -29.84 -54.55 -4.13
CA ALA A 15 -31.04 -53.69 -4.24
C ALA A 15 -31.14 -53.05 -5.65
N GLY A 16 -30.02 -52.65 -6.23
CA GLY A 16 -29.97 -52.16 -7.61
C GLY A 16 -30.32 -53.25 -8.62
N ALA A 17 -29.83 -54.50 -8.43
CA ALA A 17 -30.11 -55.63 -9.30
C ALA A 17 -31.57 -56.13 -9.16
N ALA A 18 -32.14 -56.09 -7.95
CA ALA A 18 -33.54 -56.48 -7.71
C ALA A 18 -34.55 -55.49 -8.31
N LEU A 19 -34.24 -54.19 -8.25
CA LEU A 19 -34.99 -53.15 -8.97
C LEU A 19 -34.85 -53.30 -10.49
N ALA A 20 -33.72 -53.83 -10.94
CA ALA A 20 -33.41 -54.07 -12.31
C ALA A 20 -34.21 -55.18 -12.95
N LEU A 21 -34.56 -56.23 -12.21
CA LEU A 21 -35.28 -57.39 -12.72
C LEU A 21 -36.82 -57.22 -12.79
N GLN A 22 -37.39 -56.18 -12.21
CA GLN A 22 -38.81 -55.89 -12.21
C GLN A 22 -39.36 -55.03 -13.37
N HIS A 23 -38.50 -54.38 -14.14
CA HIS A 23 -38.97 -53.47 -15.20
C HIS A 23 -38.04 -53.45 -16.41
N GLY A 24 -38.19 -54.45 -17.33
CA GLY A 24 -37.25 -54.65 -18.44
C GLY A 24 -36.96 -53.45 -19.35
N ASP A 25 -37.95 -52.74 -19.90
CA ASP A 25 -37.69 -51.59 -20.79
C ASP A 25 -37.49 -50.27 -20.05
N ALA A 26 -37.99 -50.14 -18.85
CA ALA A 26 -37.68 -49.04 -17.95
C ALA A 26 -36.25 -49.16 -17.38
N LEU A 27 -35.58 -50.27 -17.60
CA LEU A 27 -34.27 -50.60 -17.06
C LEU A 27 -33.12 -49.99 -17.84
N SER A 28 -33.19 -49.93 -19.16
CA SER A 28 -32.21 -49.24 -19.97
C SER A 28 -32.29 -47.74 -19.68
N ASP A 29 -33.48 -47.23 -19.45
CA ASP A 29 -33.77 -45.84 -19.07
C ASP A 29 -33.46 -45.59 -17.59
N ALA A 30 -33.65 -46.61 -16.70
CA ALA A 30 -33.36 -46.50 -15.29
C ALA A 30 -31.87 -46.68 -14.92
N LEU A 31 -31.10 -47.50 -15.65
CA LEU A 31 -29.68 -47.68 -15.47
C LEU A 31 -28.89 -46.51 -16.04
N THR A 32 -29.44 -45.76 -16.97
CA THR A 32 -28.87 -44.52 -17.45
C THR A 32 -29.40 -43.29 -16.73
N ARG A 33 -30.53 -43.37 -16.02
CA ARG A 33 -31.21 -42.22 -15.39
C ARG A 33 -31.23 -42.14 -13.87
N PRO A 34 -30.96 -43.16 -13.02
CA PRO A 34 -31.02 -42.93 -11.57
C PRO A 34 -29.96 -41.97 -11.08
N TYR A 35 -28.78 -42.05 -11.67
CA TYR A 35 -27.73 -41.09 -11.41
C TYR A 35 -28.09 -39.68 -11.96
N ARG A 36 -28.72 -39.62 -13.14
CA ARG A 36 -29.23 -38.36 -13.72
C ARG A 36 -30.41 -37.80 -12.92
N ARG A 37 -31.28 -38.56 -12.33
CA ARG A 37 -32.37 -38.03 -11.50
C ARG A 37 -31.87 -37.36 -10.22
N ILE A 38 -30.85 -37.92 -9.58
CA ILE A 38 -30.17 -37.28 -8.44
C ILE A 38 -29.43 -36.06 -8.93
N GLU A 39 -28.71 -36.16 -10.04
CA GLU A 39 -28.07 -34.97 -10.69
C GLU A 39 -29.12 -33.94 -11.07
N ASP A 40 -30.27 -34.31 -11.62
CA ASP A 40 -31.32 -33.36 -12.00
C ASP A 40 -31.95 -32.66 -10.80
N VAL A 41 -32.07 -33.35 -9.64
CA VAL A 41 -32.46 -32.71 -8.37
C VAL A 41 -31.39 -31.73 -7.94
N TRP A 42 -30.13 -32.10 -8.04
CA TRP A 42 -29.03 -31.22 -7.74
C TRP A 42 -28.91 -30.11 -8.78
N ARG A 43 -29.04 -30.38 -10.06
CA ARG A 43 -29.07 -29.38 -11.14
C ARG A 43 -30.20 -28.39 -10.96
N LYS A 44 -31.39 -28.79 -10.54
CA LYS A 44 -32.52 -27.90 -10.19
C LYS A 44 -32.18 -26.99 -9.00
N LYS A 45 -31.46 -27.51 -8.01
CA LYS A 45 -30.93 -26.68 -6.90
C LYS A 45 -29.79 -25.74 -7.35
N TRP A 46 -29.03 -26.14 -8.34
CA TRP A 46 -27.86 -25.44 -8.86
C TRP A 46 -28.12 -24.76 -10.22
N THR A 47 -29.34 -24.34 -10.48
CA THR A 47 -29.71 -23.55 -11.66
C THR A 47 -29.46 -22.08 -11.42
N TRP A 48 -29.13 -21.40 -12.47
CA TRP A 48 -28.97 -19.95 -12.51
C TRP A 48 -29.54 -19.41 -13.82
N ASP A 49 -29.93 -18.13 -13.81
CA ASP A 49 -30.55 -17.51 -14.98
C ASP A 49 -29.48 -17.00 -15.93
N ARG A 50 -28.34 -16.56 -15.36
CA ARG A 50 -27.23 -16.04 -16.14
C ARG A 50 -25.93 -16.12 -15.33
N VAL A 51 -24.81 -16.08 -16.04
CA VAL A 51 -23.46 -15.87 -15.47
C VAL A 51 -22.94 -14.52 -15.95
N ALA A 52 -22.39 -13.74 -15.04
CA ALA A 52 -21.59 -12.55 -15.32
C ALA A 52 -20.17 -12.77 -14.83
N HIS A 53 -19.23 -11.95 -15.31
CA HIS A 53 -17.87 -11.97 -14.81
C HIS A 53 -17.62 -10.83 -13.84
N GLY A 54 -16.73 -11.05 -12.89
CA GLY A 54 -16.42 -10.04 -11.91
C GLY A 54 -15.14 -10.30 -11.12
N THR A 55 -14.71 -9.28 -10.46
CA THR A 55 -13.68 -9.32 -9.40
C THR A 55 -14.17 -8.47 -8.26
N HIS A 56 -13.59 -8.60 -7.09
CA HIS A 56 -13.95 -7.70 -5.98
C HIS A 56 -13.01 -6.49 -5.80
N GLY A 57 -12.01 -6.32 -6.66
CA GLY A 57 -11.18 -5.12 -6.75
C GLY A 57 -10.87 -4.46 -5.41
N THR A 58 -10.19 -5.19 -4.52
CA THR A 58 -9.88 -4.71 -3.18
C THR A 58 -8.38 -4.49 -3.00
N ASN A 59 -7.98 -4.01 -1.84
CA ASN A 59 -6.59 -3.69 -1.50
C ASN A 59 -5.59 -4.85 -1.67
N CYS A 60 -6.03 -6.11 -1.71
CA CYS A 60 -5.13 -7.25 -1.90
C CYS A 60 -4.54 -7.34 -3.33
N ALA A 61 -5.18 -6.71 -4.31
CA ALA A 61 -4.69 -6.61 -5.69
C ALA A 61 -4.27 -7.96 -6.34
N GLY A 62 -4.95 -9.06 -5.97
CA GLY A 62 -4.68 -10.38 -6.52
C GLY A 62 -5.37 -10.61 -7.87
N THR A 63 -4.99 -11.68 -8.56
CA THR A 63 -5.55 -12.10 -9.87
C THR A 63 -6.95 -12.73 -9.76
N CYS A 64 -7.75 -12.36 -8.77
CA CYS A 64 -9.08 -12.92 -8.60
C CYS A 64 -10.00 -12.55 -9.76
N ALA A 65 -10.49 -13.55 -10.48
CA ALA A 65 -11.55 -13.42 -11.47
C ALA A 65 -12.62 -14.48 -11.18
N PHE A 66 -13.88 -14.08 -11.23
CA PHE A 66 -15.00 -14.92 -10.83
C PHE A 66 -16.06 -15.03 -11.90
N ASN A 67 -16.61 -16.22 -12.05
CA ASN A 67 -17.91 -16.45 -12.63
C ASN A 67 -18.95 -16.16 -11.53
N VAL A 68 -19.79 -15.16 -11.77
CA VAL A 68 -20.81 -14.68 -10.86
C VAL A 68 -22.15 -15.21 -11.31
N TYR A 69 -22.74 -16.14 -10.55
CA TYR A 69 -23.98 -16.81 -10.90
C TYR A 69 -25.16 -16.05 -10.33
N ILE A 70 -26.09 -15.68 -11.22
CA ILE A 70 -27.30 -14.93 -10.87
C ILE A 70 -28.52 -15.86 -10.93
N ARG A 71 -29.36 -15.76 -9.91
CA ARG A 71 -30.63 -16.49 -9.84
C ARG A 71 -31.73 -15.57 -9.31
N ASN A 72 -32.81 -15.43 -10.05
CA ASN A 72 -33.91 -14.54 -9.73
C ASN A 72 -33.46 -13.10 -9.41
N GLY A 73 -32.50 -12.58 -10.21
CA GLY A 73 -31.98 -11.23 -10.06
C GLY A 73 -31.06 -11.01 -8.83
N VAL A 74 -30.66 -12.08 -8.15
CA VAL A 74 -29.76 -12.03 -6.98
C VAL A 74 -28.47 -12.77 -7.31
N VAL A 75 -27.34 -12.24 -6.88
CA VAL A 75 -26.07 -12.98 -6.92
C VAL A 75 -26.17 -14.12 -5.94
N TRP A 76 -26.18 -15.33 -6.49
CA TRP A 76 -26.41 -16.54 -5.70
C TRP A 76 -25.10 -17.16 -5.21
N ARG A 77 -24.06 -17.16 -6.05
CA ARG A 77 -22.71 -17.61 -5.72
C ARG A 77 -21.69 -17.05 -6.69
N GLU A 78 -20.45 -17.14 -6.34
CA GLU A 78 -19.30 -16.92 -7.18
C GLU A 78 -18.39 -18.14 -7.21
N GLU A 79 -17.72 -18.36 -8.34
CA GLU A 79 -16.70 -19.38 -8.53
C GLU A 79 -15.50 -18.79 -9.25
N GLN A 80 -14.35 -19.38 -9.01
CA GLN A 80 -13.13 -19.02 -9.72
C GLN A 80 -13.33 -19.19 -11.24
N GLN A 81 -13.06 -18.16 -12.02
CA GLN A 81 -13.01 -18.29 -13.47
C GLN A 81 -11.76 -19.06 -13.84
N ALA A 82 -11.93 -20.16 -14.58
CA ALA A 82 -10.84 -21.04 -14.99
C ALA A 82 -10.41 -20.79 -16.45
N GLU A 83 -11.29 -20.21 -17.27
CA GLU A 83 -11.04 -19.91 -18.67
C GLU A 83 -10.39 -18.53 -18.81
N TYR A 84 -9.12 -18.49 -19.17
CA TYR A 84 -8.35 -17.29 -19.40
C TYR A 84 -7.08 -17.61 -20.18
N GLU A 85 -6.52 -16.62 -20.83
CA GLU A 85 -5.24 -16.74 -21.52
C GLU A 85 -4.10 -16.86 -20.50
N ARG A 86 -3.31 -17.94 -20.58
CA ARG A 86 -2.16 -18.14 -19.70
C ARG A 86 -1.07 -17.11 -19.96
N SER A 87 -0.37 -16.74 -18.91
CA SER A 87 0.80 -15.86 -18.98
C SER A 87 2.07 -16.63 -18.64
N GLY A 88 3.18 -16.14 -19.17
CA GLY A 88 4.49 -16.67 -18.89
C GLY A 88 4.88 -17.85 -19.78
N THR A 89 6.08 -18.33 -19.57
CA THR A 89 6.64 -19.49 -20.23
C THR A 89 6.26 -20.79 -19.51
N PRO A 90 6.37 -21.96 -20.14
CA PRO A 90 6.04 -23.23 -19.52
C PRO A 90 6.82 -23.55 -18.24
N ASP A 91 7.97 -22.91 -18.03
CA ASP A 91 8.84 -23.11 -16.88
C ASP A 91 8.52 -22.20 -15.66
N VAL A 92 7.55 -21.29 -15.82
CA VAL A 92 7.08 -20.41 -14.73
C VAL A 92 5.65 -20.77 -14.35
N PRO A 93 5.32 -20.86 -13.05
CA PRO A 93 3.96 -21.10 -12.61
C PRO A 93 3.01 -20.05 -13.16
N ASP A 94 1.84 -20.49 -13.60
CA ASP A 94 0.80 -19.59 -14.09
C ASP A 94 0.11 -18.87 -12.92
N TYR A 95 -0.33 -17.66 -13.15
CA TYR A 95 -1.07 -16.87 -12.16
C TYR A 95 -2.35 -17.56 -11.70
N GLY A 96 -3.02 -18.27 -12.60
CA GLY A 96 -4.26 -18.98 -12.34
C GLY A 96 -5.22 -18.11 -11.54
N PRO A 97 -6.23 -17.42 -12.11
CA PRO A 97 -7.08 -16.48 -11.40
C PRO A 97 -7.66 -17.12 -10.13
N ARG A 98 -6.94 -16.99 -9.02
CA ARG A 98 -7.21 -17.70 -7.76
C ARG A 98 -7.92 -16.79 -6.78
N GLY A 99 -9.11 -17.21 -6.34
CA GLY A 99 -9.84 -16.55 -5.27
C GLY A 99 -9.38 -17.02 -3.88
N CYS A 100 -9.72 -16.23 -2.88
CA CYS A 100 -9.61 -16.65 -1.49
C CYS A 100 -11.00 -16.72 -0.85
N ASN A 101 -11.07 -17.22 0.39
CA ASN A 101 -12.34 -17.36 1.12
C ASN A 101 -13.14 -16.04 1.25
N LYS A 102 -12.48 -14.88 1.24
CA LYS A 102 -13.17 -13.58 1.24
C LYS A 102 -13.89 -13.33 -0.08
N GLY A 103 -13.19 -13.52 -1.19
CA GLY A 103 -13.74 -13.35 -2.53
C GLY A 103 -14.89 -14.32 -2.79
N LEU A 104 -14.70 -15.58 -2.45
CA LEU A 104 -15.74 -16.65 -2.59
C LEU A 104 -16.96 -16.48 -1.64
N ARG A 105 -17.00 -15.41 -0.87
CA ARG A 105 -18.13 -15.03 -0.01
C ARG A 105 -18.61 -13.61 -0.25
N HIS A 106 -18.20 -12.99 -1.36
CA HIS A 106 -18.61 -11.62 -1.65
C HIS A 106 -20.12 -11.50 -1.86
N ALA A 107 -20.75 -12.51 -2.49
CA ALA A 107 -22.19 -12.59 -2.62
C ALA A 107 -22.90 -12.50 -1.26
N ARG A 108 -22.36 -13.14 -0.21
CA ARG A 108 -22.94 -13.06 1.14
C ARG A 108 -22.69 -11.68 1.78
N TYR A 109 -21.50 -11.16 1.58
CA TYR A 109 -21.10 -9.88 2.14
C TYR A 109 -21.93 -8.71 1.56
N MET A 110 -22.14 -8.67 0.24
CA MET A 110 -22.90 -7.58 -0.39
C MET A 110 -24.37 -7.51 0.04
N TYR A 111 -24.92 -8.61 0.55
CA TYR A 111 -26.26 -8.67 1.13
C TYR A 111 -26.26 -8.64 2.67
N GLY A 112 -25.13 -8.25 3.27
CA GLY A 112 -24.94 -8.15 4.71
C GLY A 112 -25.81 -7.07 5.37
N LYS A 113 -25.94 -7.17 6.71
CA LYS A 113 -26.77 -6.24 7.50
C LYS A 113 -26.23 -4.81 7.56
N GLN A 114 -24.93 -4.62 7.28
CA GLN A 114 -24.28 -3.31 7.29
C GLN A 114 -24.49 -2.52 5.99
N ARG A 115 -25.18 -3.11 5.02
CA ARG A 115 -25.45 -2.53 3.72
C ARG A 115 -26.19 -1.19 3.82
N VAL A 116 -25.68 -0.15 3.18
CA VAL A 116 -26.35 1.16 3.04
C VAL A 116 -27.23 1.13 1.80
N LEU A 117 -28.54 1.33 1.98
CA LEU A 117 -29.54 1.14 0.94
C LEU A 117 -30.12 2.45 0.39
N TYR A 118 -30.13 3.50 1.18
CA TYR A 118 -30.80 4.77 0.87
C TYR A 118 -29.94 5.95 1.27
N PRO A 119 -30.11 7.14 0.64
CA PRO A 119 -29.54 8.36 1.18
C PRO A 119 -30.09 8.64 2.57
N MET A 120 -29.21 9.04 3.46
CA MET A 120 -29.57 9.29 4.86
C MET A 120 -28.95 10.59 5.36
N LYS A 121 -29.70 11.30 6.19
CA LYS A 121 -29.26 12.47 6.92
C LYS A 121 -29.17 12.14 8.40
N ARG A 122 -28.10 12.60 9.04
CA ARG A 122 -27.89 12.44 10.48
C ARG A 122 -28.95 13.21 11.27
N VAL A 123 -29.48 12.55 12.30
CA VAL A 123 -30.29 13.15 13.35
C VAL A 123 -29.60 12.89 14.69
N GLY A 124 -29.36 13.95 15.45
CA GLY A 124 -28.58 13.87 16.68
C GLY A 124 -27.09 14.21 16.51
N LYS A 125 -26.24 13.81 17.47
CA LYS A 125 -24.80 14.11 17.46
C LYS A 125 -24.04 13.19 16.50
N ARG A 126 -22.90 13.66 15.98
CA ARG A 126 -21.96 12.81 15.24
C ARG A 126 -21.50 11.61 16.10
N GLY A 127 -21.43 10.43 15.51
CA GLY A 127 -21.06 9.20 16.20
C GLY A 127 -22.21 8.45 16.88
N GLU A 128 -23.40 9.06 17.05
CA GLU A 128 -24.56 8.37 17.66
C GLU A 128 -25.18 7.28 16.77
N GLY A 129 -24.96 7.35 15.45
CA GLY A 129 -25.51 6.38 14.50
C GLY A 129 -27.03 6.49 14.31
N LYS A 130 -27.60 7.67 14.45
CA LYS A 130 -29.04 7.95 14.26
C LYS A 130 -29.27 8.62 12.92
N TRP A 131 -30.13 8.04 12.12
CA TRP A 131 -30.33 8.41 10.73
C TRP A 131 -31.81 8.58 10.36
N GLN A 132 -32.05 9.54 9.46
CA GLN A 132 -33.31 9.72 8.76
C GLN A 132 -33.07 9.48 7.26
N ARG A 133 -33.87 8.61 6.64
CA ARG A 133 -33.88 8.46 5.18
C ARG A 133 -34.35 9.76 4.54
N ILE A 134 -33.63 10.18 3.49
CA ILE A 134 -34.00 11.34 2.65
C ILE A 134 -33.98 10.92 1.18
N SER A 135 -34.49 11.75 0.28
CA SER A 135 -34.38 11.52 -1.15
C SER A 135 -32.97 11.87 -1.67
N TRP A 136 -32.61 11.31 -2.83
CA TRP A 136 -31.39 11.73 -3.55
C TRP A 136 -31.40 13.24 -3.86
N ASP A 137 -32.53 13.78 -4.28
CA ASP A 137 -32.66 15.21 -4.61
C ASP A 137 -32.43 16.09 -3.38
N GLN A 138 -32.96 15.71 -2.23
CA GLN A 138 -32.68 16.42 -0.98
C GLN A 138 -31.23 16.32 -0.60
N ALA A 139 -30.64 15.11 -0.65
CA ALA A 139 -29.24 14.86 -0.28
C ALA A 139 -28.29 15.69 -1.16
N THR A 140 -28.45 15.60 -2.49
CA THR A 140 -27.59 16.31 -3.43
C THR A 140 -27.76 17.81 -3.38
N ARG A 141 -28.96 18.30 -3.14
CA ARG A 141 -29.24 19.74 -2.94
C ARG A 141 -28.51 20.27 -1.71
N GLU A 142 -28.65 19.63 -0.55
CA GLU A 142 -28.00 20.07 0.69
C GLU A 142 -26.46 20.03 0.55
N ILE A 143 -25.92 18.97 -0.09
CA ILE A 143 -24.49 18.85 -0.39
C ILE A 143 -24.02 20.00 -1.29
N ALA A 144 -24.74 20.27 -2.39
CA ALA A 144 -24.38 21.30 -3.35
C ALA A 144 -24.48 22.73 -2.77
N GLU A 145 -25.49 22.99 -1.95
CA GLU A 145 -25.62 24.29 -1.27
C GLU A 145 -24.45 24.57 -0.35
N LYS A 146 -24.04 23.56 0.48
CA LYS A 146 -22.88 23.69 1.36
C LYS A 146 -21.58 23.74 0.57
N PHE A 147 -21.44 22.95 -0.48
CA PHE A 147 -20.28 22.98 -1.36
C PHE A 147 -20.03 24.37 -1.96
N ILE A 148 -21.07 24.97 -2.53
CA ILE A 148 -20.99 26.31 -3.13
C ILE A 148 -20.68 27.36 -2.07
N GLU A 149 -21.34 27.30 -0.91
CA GLU A 149 -21.09 28.20 0.23
C GLU A 149 -19.61 28.17 0.63
N VAL A 150 -19.06 26.97 0.88
CA VAL A 150 -17.66 26.81 1.31
C VAL A 150 -16.69 27.22 0.21
N ALA A 151 -16.94 26.80 -1.04
CA ALA A 151 -16.06 27.12 -2.17
C ALA A 151 -15.98 28.62 -2.46
N VAL A 152 -17.10 29.32 -2.36
CA VAL A 152 -17.16 30.79 -2.59
C VAL A 152 -16.55 31.57 -1.42
N LYS A 153 -16.83 31.16 -0.19
CA LYS A 153 -16.40 31.89 1.01
C LYS A 153 -14.94 31.63 1.38
N HIS A 154 -14.47 30.38 1.22
CA HIS A 154 -13.19 29.94 1.74
C HIS A 154 -12.21 29.46 0.67
N GLY A 155 -12.67 29.27 -0.56
CA GLY A 155 -11.95 28.66 -1.66
C GLY A 155 -12.27 27.15 -1.79
N PRO A 156 -12.16 26.58 -3.01
CA PRO A 156 -12.43 25.17 -3.26
C PRO A 156 -11.45 24.26 -2.53
N ASP A 157 -10.24 24.73 -2.23
CA ASP A 157 -9.21 24.07 -1.44
C ASP A 157 -9.61 23.81 0.03
N SER A 158 -10.66 24.48 0.52
CA SER A 158 -11.25 24.22 1.84
C SER A 158 -12.24 23.05 1.86
N ILE A 159 -12.44 22.39 0.71
CA ILE A 159 -13.22 21.16 0.59
C ILE A 159 -12.26 20.01 0.31
N THR A 160 -12.36 18.91 1.07
CA THR A 160 -11.54 17.73 0.83
C THR A 160 -12.35 16.57 0.24
N LEU A 161 -11.77 15.86 -0.73
CA LEU A 161 -12.30 14.62 -1.28
C LEU A 161 -11.34 13.47 -0.97
N GLY A 162 -11.61 12.75 0.11
CA GLY A 162 -10.87 11.57 0.51
C GLY A 162 -11.36 10.31 -0.22
N SER A 163 -10.45 9.39 -0.50
CA SER A 163 -10.80 8.08 -1.08
C SER A 163 -9.98 6.96 -0.46
N GLY A 164 -10.59 5.76 -0.36
CA GLY A 164 -9.89 4.57 0.11
C GLY A 164 -9.24 3.77 -1.02
N THR A 165 -8.29 2.90 -0.68
CA THR A 165 -7.57 2.04 -1.64
C THR A 165 -8.50 1.20 -2.51
N GLN A 166 -9.65 0.80 -1.99
CA GLN A 166 -10.62 0.04 -2.78
C GLN A 166 -11.11 0.77 -4.05
N LEU A 167 -11.06 2.10 -4.07
CA LEU A 167 -11.36 2.89 -5.26
C LEU A 167 -10.12 3.09 -6.13
N ALA A 168 -8.96 3.29 -5.52
CA ALA A 168 -7.70 3.48 -6.26
C ALA A 168 -7.30 2.31 -7.16
N VAL A 169 -7.83 1.11 -6.93
CA VAL A 169 -7.61 -0.07 -7.77
C VAL A 169 -8.71 -0.31 -8.81
N LYS A 170 -9.76 0.50 -8.80
CA LYS A 170 -10.88 0.50 -9.77
C LYS A 170 -10.77 1.72 -10.66
N MET A 171 -10.47 1.50 -11.92
CA MET A 171 -9.99 2.57 -12.78
C MET A 171 -11.07 3.56 -13.19
N ALA A 172 -12.29 3.10 -13.42
CA ALA A 172 -13.42 4.01 -13.73
C ALA A 172 -13.81 4.84 -12.50
N SER A 173 -13.98 4.20 -11.35
CA SER A 173 -14.33 4.88 -10.10
C SER A 173 -13.26 5.89 -9.67
N TYR A 174 -11.98 5.48 -9.70
CA TYR A 174 -10.87 6.38 -9.37
C TYR A 174 -10.79 7.59 -10.31
N SER A 175 -10.90 7.34 -11.62
CA SER A 175 -10.87 8.42 -12.62
C SER A 175 -12.05 9.38 -12.49
N ALA A 176 -13.22 8.89 -12.09
CA ALA A 176 -14.41 9.71 -11.83
C ALA A 176 -14.19 10.65 -10.63
N LEU A 177 -13.64 10.17 -9.52
CA LEU A 177 -13.30 11.01 -8.38
C LEU A 177 -12.21 12.04 -8.73
N ALA A 178 -11.15 11.60 -9.40
CA ALA A 178 -10.06 12.49 -9.81
C ALA A 178 -10.54 13.56 -10.79
N ARG A 179 -11.47 13.22 -11.72
CA ARG A 179 -12.10 14.19 -12.61
C ARG A 179 -12.91 15.24 -11.87
N PHE A 180 -13.72 14.81 -10.90
CA PHE A 180 -14.49 15.74 -10.05
C PHE A 180 -13.55 16.73 -9.34
N SER A 181 -12.45 16.23 -8.77
CA SER A 181 -11.45 17.07 -8.10
C SER A 181 -10.77 18.05 -9.07
N ASN A 182 -10.40 17.60 -10.28
CA ASN A 182 -9.80 18.46 -11.30
C ASN A 182 -10.73 19.59 -11.77
N ILE A 183 -12.02 19.33 -11.84
CA ILE A 183 -13.03 20.33 -12.24
C ILE A 183 -13.29 21.33 -11.14
N THR A 184 -13.47 20.86 -9.93
CA THR A 184 -13.94 21.66 -8.81
C THR A 184 -12.82 22.33 -8.01
N GLY A 185 -11.59 21.85 -8.11
CA GLY A 185 -10.45 22.39 -7.37
C GLY A 185 -10.38 21.95 -5.91
N VAL A 186 -11.18 20.97 -5.49
CA VAL A 186 -11.12 20.42 -4.12
C VAL A 186 -9.77 19.78 -3.83
N THR A 187 -9.38 19.78 -2.58
CA THR A 187 -8.13 19.16 -2.12
C THR A 187 -8.29 17.64 -2.02
N VAL A 188 -7.33 16.91 -2.55
CA VAL A 188 -7.28 15.44 -2.44
C VAL A 188 -6.20 15.08 -1.43
N PRO A 189 -6.55 14.54 -0.24
CA PRO A 189 -5.55 14.00 0.66
C PRO A 189 -4.99 12.70 0.09
N GLU A 190 -3.68 12.64 -0.04
CA GLU A 190 -3.02 11.40 -0.42
C GLU A 190 -3.19 10.40 0.72
N PHE A 191 -3.94 9.32 0.49
CA PHE A 191 -4.39 8.46 1.59
C PHE A 191 -3.32 7.48 2.08
N TYR A 192 -2.31 7.13 1.27
CA TYR A 192 -1.21 6.27 1.71
C TYR A 192 -0.32 6.96 2.74
N SER A 193 -0.14 8.28 2.65
CA SER A 193 0.57 9.03 3.69
C SER A 193 -0.15 8.94 5.04
N GLY A 194 -1.50 8.93 5.04
CA GLY A 194 -2.31 8.82 6.25
C GLY A 194 -2.23 7.49 7.00
N VAL A 195 -1.67 6.44 6.39
CA VAL A 195 -1.44 5.12 7.00
C VAL A 195 0.04 4.74 7.06
N GLY A 196 0.94 5.62 6.60
CA GLY A 196 2.37 5.36 6.55
C GLY A 196 2.75 4.28 5.55
N ASP A 197 2.10 4.23 4.38
CA ASP A 197 2.36 3.23 3.32
C ASP A 197 3.25 3.77 2.19
N LEU A 198 3.76 4.99 2.29
CA LEU A 198 4.67 5.54 1.28
C LEU A 198 6.10 5.04 1.49
N PRO A 199 6.72 4.47 0.45
CA PRO A 199 8.08 3.93 0.55
C PRO A 199 9.13 5.02 0.31
N THR A 200 9.14 6.04 1.16
CA THR A 200 10.00 7.23 1.05
C THR A 200 11.48 6.88 0.92
N GLY A 201 11.97 5.86 1.65
CA GLY A 201 13.37 5.43 1.56
C GLY A 201 13.75 4.80 0.22
N PHE A 202 12.83 4.11 -0.45
CA PHE A 202 13.07 3.65 -1.83
C PHE A 202 13.17 4.83 -2.78
N TYR A 203 12.27 5.80 -2.64
CA TYR A 203 12.33 7.02 -3.44
C TYR A 203 13.61 7.81 -3.24
N MET A 204 14.04 8.01 -1.99
CA MET A 204 15.32 8.68 -1.66
C MET A 204 16.51 8.02 -2.36
N THR A 205 16.47 6.69 -2.51
CA THR A 205 17.60 5.92 -3.06
C THR A 205 17.54 5.79 -4.57
N THR A 206 16.37 5.65 -5.16
CA THR A 206 16.22 5.29 -6.59
C THR A 206 15.52 6.36 -7.43
N GLY A 207 14.91 7.35 -6.80
CA GLY A 207 14.02 8.31 -7.48
C GLY A 207 12.66 7.71 -7.87
N LEU A 208 12.40 6.45 -7.53
CA LEU A 208 11.17 5.74 -7.86
C LEU A 208 10.36 5.40 -6.60
N THR A 209 9.06 5.62 -6.69
CA THR A 209 8.14 5.34 -5.58
C THR A 209 8.00 3.86 -5.29
N TYR A 210 7.71 3.10 -6.34
CA TYR A 210 7.41 1.68 -6.21
C TYR A 210 8.52 0.87 -6.86
N LEU A 211 9.10 -0.01 -6.07
CA LEU A 211 10.02 -1.03 -6.54
C LEU A 211 9.27 -2.36 -6.55
N GLY A 212 9.30 -3.03 -7.66
CA GLY A 212 8.63 -4.30 -7.76
C GLY A 212 8.52 -4.81 -9.18
N ASP A 213 8.06 -6.04 -9.24
CA ASP A 213 7.96 -6.84 -10.43
C ASP A 213 6.64 -7.62 -10.40
N THR A 214 6.34 -8.37 -11.43
CA THR A 214 5.27 -9.35 -11.39
C THR A 214 5.61 -10.48 -10.43
N MET A 215 4.61 -11.23 -10.01
CA MET A 215 4.85 -12.35 -9.08
C MET A 215 5.66 -13.50 -9.69
N ALA A 216 5.72 -13.59 -11.01
CA ALA A 216 6.56 -14.54 -11.73
C ALA A 216 8.05 -14.37 -11.39
N ALA A 217 8.51 -13.16 -11.13
CA ALA A 217 9.89 -12.85 -10.75
C ALA A 217 10.31 -13.54 -9.44
N VAL A 218 9.37 -13.76 -8.50
CA VAL A 218 9.64 -14.50 -7.26
C VAL A 218 10.10 -15.94 -7.57
N TYR A 219 9.49 -16.58 -8.56
CA TYR A 219 9.84 -17.92 -8.97
C TYR A 219 11.25 -18.02 -9.59
N LYS A 220 11.71 -16.95 -10.22
CA LYS A 220 13.04 -16.86 -10.81
C LYS A 220 14.16 -16.55 -9.80
N SER A 221 13.82 -16.21 -8.56
CA SER A 221 14.77 -15.87 -7.50
C SER A 221 15.55 -17.11 -7.02
N LYS A 222 16.71 -16.87 -6.39
CA LYS A 222 17.51 -17.93 -5.71
C LYS A 222 17.48 -17.78 -4.19
N CYS A 223 17.30 -16.55 -3.70
CA CYS A 223 17.08 -16.27 -2.29
C CYS A 223 16.04 -15.15 -2.18
N VAL A 224 14.99 -15.38 -1.42
CA VAL A 224 13.92 -14.38 -1.16
C VAL A 224 13.83 -14.13 0.33
N LEU A 225 14.11 -12.90 0.75
CA LEU A 225 13.84 -12.44 2.10
C LEU A 225 12.41 -11.88 2.15
N VAL A 226 11.48 -12.61 2.74
CA VAL A 226 10.12 -12.12 2.99
C VAL A 226 10.16 -11.30 4.27
N TRP A 227 10.29 -9.99 4.11
CA TRP A 227 10.60 -9.09 5.20
C TRP A 227 9.41 -8.20 5.56
N MET A 228 8.97 -8.25 6.82
CA MET A 228 7.78 -7.53 7.29
C MET A 228 6.52 -7.79 6.43
N ALA A 229 6.46 -8.91 5.75
CA ALA A 229 5.40 -9.30 4.84
C ALA A 229 4.81 -10.67 5.23
N ASN A 230 3.53 -10.86 4.94
CA ASN A 230 2.83 -12.13 5.20
C ASN A 230 1.94 -12.51 3.99
N PRO A 231 2.54 -12.88 2.84
CA PRO A 231 1.79 -13.17 1.62
C PRO A 231 0.75 -14.28 1.77
N ALA A 232 0.98 -15.29 2.60
CA ALA A 232 0.00 -16.36 2.89
C ALA A 232 -1.31 -15.85 3.52
N VAL A 233 -1.32 -14.61 4.02
CA VAL A 233 -2.48 -13.97 4.64
C VAL A 233 -2.95 -12.76 3.82
N THR A 234 -2.03 -11.95 3.32
CA THR A 234 -2.32 -10.67 2.71
C THR A 234 -2.37 -10.71 1.18
N ARG A 235 -1.75 -11.75 0.58
CA ARG A 235 -1.63 -11.95 -0.86
C ARG A 235 -1.93 -13.40 -1.23
N ILE A 236 -3.01 -13.95 -0.69
CA ILE A 236 -3.36 -15.37 -0.80
C ILE A 236 -3.32 -15.88 -2.25
N PRO A 237 -3.87 -15.16 -3.26
CA PRO A 237 -3.79 -15.61 -4.64
C PRO A 237 -2.36 -15.74 -5.19
N ASP A 238 -1.43 -14.92 -4.68
CA ASP A 238 -0.05 -14.87 -5.17
C ASP A 238 0.91 -15.74 -4.34
N ALA A 239 0.46 -16.26 -3.21
CA ALA A 239 1.32 -16.97 -2.25
C ALA A 239 1.95 -18.25 -2.83
N HIS A 240 1.31 -18.88 -3.81
CA HIS A 240 1.83 -20.09 -4.45
C HIS A 240 3.18 -19.88 -5.14
N PHE A 241 3.47 -18.67 -5.67
CA PHE A 241 4.77 -18.40 -6.28
C PHE A 241 5.94 -18.58 -5.31
N PHE A 242 5.76 -18.23 -4.03
CA PHE A 242 6.78 -18.46 -3.00
C PHE A 242 6.99 -19.96 -2.71
N TRP A 243 5.89 -20.72 -2.66
CA TRP A 243 5.96 -22.15 -2.37
C TRP A 243 6.54 -22.93 -3.54
N GLU A 244 6.11 -22.60 -4.74
CA GLU A 244 6.62 -23.22 -5.96
C GLU A 244 8.08 -22.83 -6.19
N ALA A 245 8.48 -21.58 -5.91
CA ALA A 245 9.88 -21.16 -5.93
C ALA A 245 10.74 -21.99 -4.95
N LYS A 246 10.24 -22.17 -3.71
CA LYS A 246 10.93 -23.01 -2.72
C LYS A 246 11.08 -24.45 -3.21
N TYR A 247 10.05 -25.05 -3.79
CA TYR A 247 10.15 -26.40 -4.37
C TYR A 247 11.11 -26.46 -5.56
N ASN A 248 11.34 -25.34 -6.24
CA ASN A 248 12.34 -25.19 -7.30
C ASN A 248 13.73 -24.79 -6.78
N GLY A 249 13.98 -24.93 -5.46
CA GLY A 249 15.28 -24.72 -4.85
C GLY A 249 15.62 -23.28 -4.43
N THR A 250 14.64 -22.36 -4.44
CA THR A 250 14.82 -21.01 -3.90
C THR A 250 14.86 -21.06 -2.37
N GLU A 251 15.85 -20.40 -1.76
CA GLU A 251 15.87 -20.18 -0.32
C GLU A 251 14.87 -19.09 0.05
N VAL A 252 13.84 -19.43 0.83
CA VAL A 252 12.82 -18.49 1.29
C VAL A 252 13.00 -18.26 2.80
N VAL A 253 13.37 -17.05 3.17
CA VAL A 253 13.61 -16.65 4.57
C VAL A 253 12.54 -15.67 4.99
N THR A 254 11.75 -15.97 6.02
CA THR A 254 10.80 -15.02 6.61
C THR A 254 11.42 -14.30 7.80
N ILE A 255 11.33 -12.98 7.81
CA ILE A 255 11.81 -12.10 8.87
C ILE A 255 10.59 -11.41 9.50
N SER A 256 10.23 -11.83 10.70
CA SER A 256 9.04 -11.34 11.42
C SER A 256 9.08 -11.70 12.90
N PRO A 257 8.44 -10.87 13.79
CA PRO A 257 8.35 -11.16 15.22
C PRO A 257 7.28 -12.20 15.57
N GLU A 258 6.49 -12.63 14.59
CA GLU A 258 5.44 -13.63 14.70
C GLU A 258 5.74 -14.83 13.81
N PHE A 259 5.50 -16.04 14.32
CA PHE A 259 5.51 -17.25 13.50
C PHE A 259 4.26 -17.27 12.60
N THR A 260 4.36 -16.55 11.49
CA THR A 260 3.23 -16.35 10.57
C THR A 260 2.92 -17.59 9.73
N PRO A 261 1.73 -17.67 9.11
CA PRO A 261 1.48 -18.67 8.08
C PRO A 261 2.48 -18.67 6.92
N THR A 262 3.10 -17.53 6.61
CA THR A 262 4.21 -17.47 5.65
C THR A 262 5.47 -18.13 6.20
N ALA A 263 5.81 -17.90 7.46
CA ALA A 263 6.96 -18.52 8.11
C ALA A 263 6.86 -20.06 8.16
N MET A 264 5.65 -20.60 8.33
CA MET A 264 5.41 -22.05 8.30
C MET A 264 5.85 -22.71 6.98
N HIS A 265 5.80 -21.99 5.88
CA HIS A 265 6.17 -22.48 4.54
C HIS A 265 7.58 -22.06 4.10
N SER A 266 8.26 -21.23 4.87
CA SER A 266 9.61 -20.76 4.56
C SER A 266 10.68 -21.82 4.86
N SER A 267 11.87 -21.65 4.31
CA SER A 267 13.03 -22.46 4.64
C SER A 267 13.58 -22.13 6.03
N LYS A 268 13.54 -20.82 6.36
CA LYS A 268 14.02 -20.28 7.65
C LYS A 268 13.08 -19.20 8.15
N TRP A 269 13.00 -19.05 9.44
CA TRP A 269 12.34 -17.95 10.12
C TRP A 269 13.30 -17.25 11.09
N LEU A 270 13.47 -15.95 10.90
CA LEU A 270 14.22 -15.10 11.83
C LEU A 270 13.22 -14.38 12.74
N ASN A 271 13.19 -14.79 14.01
CA ASN A 271 12.34 -14.20 15.03
C ASN A 271 13.00 -12.94 15.59
N ILE A 272 12.75 -11.82 14.92
CA ILE A 272 13.38 -10.54 15.21
C ILE A 272 12.54 -9.70 16.17
N LYS A 273 13.16 -8.96 17.08
CA LYS A 273 12.46 -7.95 17.89
C LYS A 273 11.86 -6.87 16.98
N PRO A 274 10.58 -6.48 17.17
CA PRO A 274 9.95 -5.46 16.35
C PRO A 274 10.72 -4.13 16.33
N GLY A 275 10.89 -3.55 15.15
CA GLY A 275 11.57 -2.26 14.97
C GLY A 275 13.10 -2.32 14.92
N THR A 276 13.69 -3.51 15.02
CA THR A 276 15.16 -3.68 14.94
C THR A 276 15.62 -4.18 13.57
N ASP A 277 14.76 -4.10 12.60
CA ASP A 277 14.98 -4.61 11.25
C ASP A 277 16.17 -3.93 10.54
N THR A 278 16.36 -2.63 10.79
CA THR A 278 17.52 -1.89 10.28
C THR A 278 18.83 -2.41 10.86
N ALA A 279 18.83 -2.84 12.14
CA ALA A 279 19.99 -3.45 12.76
C ALA A 279 20.38 -4.75 12.05
N LEU A 280 19.40 -5.61 11.71
CA LEU A 280 19.65 -6.80 10.91
C LEU A 280 20.17 -6.46 9.50
N ALA A 281 19.53 -5.50 8.83
CA ALA A 281 19.95 -5.09 7.49
C ALA A 281 21.41 -4.60 7.49
N MET A 282 21.78 -3.76 8.44
CA MET A 282 23.14 -3.24 8.57
C MET A 282 24.15 -4.30 9.03
N ALA A 283 23.75 -5.28 9.84
CA ALA A 283 24.59 -6.44 10.16
C ALA A 283 24.85 -7.32 8.94
N MET A 284 23.89 -7.47 8.05
CA MET A 284 24.08 -8.14 6.76
C MET A 284 25.00 -7.32 5.83
N VAL A 285 24.83 -6.00 5.77
CA VAL A 285 25.74 -5.10 5.04
C VAL A 285 27.16 -5.23 5.56
N ASN A 286 27.35 -5.23 6.89
CA ASN A 286 28.67 -5.46 7.51
C ASN A 286 29.29 -6.78 7.04
N THR A 287 28.56 -7.89 7.14
CA THR A 287 29.04 -9.21 6.71
C THR A 287 29.45 -9.22 5.23
N ILE A 288 28.62 -8.65 4.36
CA ILE A 288 28.88 -8.61 2.91
C ILE A 288 30.13 -7.78 2.60
N ILE A 289 30.35 -6.67 3.29
CA ILE A 289 31.52 -5.80 3.07
C ILE A 289 32.79 -6.44 3.66
N GLU A 290 32.76 -6.92 4.89
CA GLU A 290 33.96 -7.52 5.54
C GLU A 290 34.43 -8.76 4.82
N GLU A 291 33.51 -9.62 4.37
CA GLU A 291 33.84 -10.84 3.64
C GLU A 291 34.01 -10.62 2.13
N LYS A 292 33.92 -9.37 1.65
CA LYS A 292 34.07 -8.97 0.23
C LYS A 292 33.11 -9.72 -0.72
N LEU A 293 31.89 -9.97 -0.28
CA LEU A 293 30.87 -10.69 -1.04
C LEU A 293 30.07 -9.79 -2.01
N TYR A 294 30.46 -8.54 -2.16
CA TYR A 294 29.77 -7.55 -2.99
C TYR A 294 30.20 -7.60 -4.46
N ASP A 295 29.29 -7.23 -5.36
CA ASP A 295 29.57 -7.02 -6.79
C ASP A 295 30.22 -5.64 -7.01
N ALA A 296 31.56 -5.64 -7.06
CA ALA A 296 32.32 -4.39 -7.21
C ALA A 296 32.07 -3.67 -8.54
N ALA A 297 31.78 -4.39 -9.62
CA ALA A 297 31.49 -3.80 -10.91
C ALA A 297 30.16 -3.05 -10.88
N TYR A 298 29.13 -3.70 -10.31
CA TYR A 298 27.81 -3.10 -10.17
C TYR A 298 27.84 -1.84 -9.31
N ILE A 299 28.45 -1.89 -8.12
CA ILE A 299 28.46 -0.74 -7.20
C ILE A 299 29.24 0.44 -7.74
N ARG A 300 30.33 0.21 -8.51
CA ARG A 300 31.10 1.29 -9.15
C ARG A 300 30.31 2.06 -10.18
N GLU A 301 29.44 1.38 -10.94
CA GLU A 301 28.70 2.01 -12.03
C GLU A 301 27.31 2.50 -11.60
N GLN A 302 26.60 1.70 -10.81
CA GLN A 302 25.16 1.90 -10.55
C GLN A 302 24.84 2.70 -9.29
N THR A 303 25.86 2.96 -8.44
CA THR A 303 25.68 3.61 -7.15
C THR A 303 26.57 4.85 -6.97
N ASP A 304 26.23 5.68 -5.99
CA ASP A 304 27.05 6.80 -5.53
C ASP A 304 28.22 6.37 -4.61
N LEU A 305 28.36 5.09 -4.33
CA LEU A 305 29.38 4.59 -3.42
C LEU A 305 30.83 4.98 -3.79
N PRO A 306 31.24 5.10 -5.07
CA PRO A 306 32.56 5.58 -5.43
C PRO A 306 32.71 7.11 -5.44
N PHE A 307 31.64 7.88 -5.19
CA PHE A 307 31.69 9.34 -5.23
C PHE A 307 32.54 9.91 -4.09
N LEU A 308 33.20 11.04 -4.37
CA LEU A 308 34.07 11.69 -3.40
C LEU A 308 33.26 12.61 -2.47
N VAL A 309 33.55 12.47 -1.17
CA VAL A 309 32.99 13.26 -0.09
C VAL A 309 34.13 14.01 0.61
N ARG A 310 33.90 15.26 0.92
CA ARG A 310 34.79 16.09 1.72
C ARG A 310 34.73 15.69 3.19
N GLU A 311 35.91 15.51 3.80
CA GLU A 311 36.00 15.12 5.23
C GLU A 311 35.79 16.30 6.18
N ASP A 312 35.92 17.54 5.69
CA ASP A 312 35.80 18.76 6.51
C ASP A 312 34.34 19.14 6.82
N ASN A 313 33.43 18.91 5.87
CA ASN A 313 32.01 19.25 6.05
C ASN A 313 31.02 18.09 5.81
N GLY A 314 31.49 16.97 5.29
CA GLY A 314 30.62 15.79 5.01
C GLY A 314 29.81 15.91 3.71
N GLU A 315 30.04 16.94 2.88
CA GLU A 315 29.33 17.09 1.62
C GLU A 315 30.06 16.40 0.48
N PHE A 316 29.33 16.06 -0.58
CA PHE A 316 29.95 15.59 -1.81
C PHE A 316 30.89 16.67 -2.36
N LEU A 317 32.03 16.27 -2.94
CA LEU A 317 32.86 17.16 -3.71
C LEU A 317 32.15 17.53 -5.03
N ARG A 318 31.85 18.79 -5.20
CA ARG A 318 31.14 19.37 -6.36
C ARG A 318 32.00 20.25 -7.24
N ALA A 319 31.56 20.54 -8.46
CA ALA A 319 32.24 21.43 -9.39
C ALA A 319 32.42 22.84 -8.83
N GLU A 320 31.50 23.33 -8.04
CA GLU A 320 31.59 24.64 -7.37
C GLU A 320 32.77 24.74 -6.38
N ASP A 321 33.10 23.59 -5.73
CA ASP A 321 34.26 23.52 -4.85
C ASP A 321 35.59 23.75 -5.61
N LEU A 322 35.62 23.44 -6.90
CA LEU A 322 36.81 23.41 -7.74
C LEU A 322 36.99 24.67 -8.62
N ASN A 323 36.21 25.73 -8.39
CA ASN A 323 36.18 26.92 -9.26
C ASN A 323 35.83 26.67 -10.74
N LEU A 324 35.08 25.63 -11.02
CA LEU A 324 34.66 25.26 -12.38
C LEU A 324 33.29 25.82 -12.77
N VAL A 325 32.69 26.68 -11.93
CA VAL A 325 31.32 27.18 -12.07
C VAL A 325 31.13 28.10 -13.27
N ASP A 326 32.10 28.93 -13.61
CA ASP A 326 32.00 29.89 -14.73
C ASP A 326 31.87 29.24 -16.11
N MET A 327 32.36 28.02 -16.25
CA MET A 327 32.18 27.21 -17.46
C MET A 327 30.92 26.32 -17.42
N LEU A 328 30.31 26.20 -16.25
CA LEU A 328 29.25 25.25 -15.96
C LEU A 328 28.03 25.91 -15.29
N ALA A 329 27.83 27.20 -15.51
CA ALA A 329 26.75 28.02 -14.89
C ALA A 329 25.34 27.44 -14.91
N VAL A 330 25.18 26.25 -15.47
CA VAL A 330 23.93 25.47 -15.58
C VAL A 330 24.04 24.10 -14.88
N ARG A 331 25.16 23.80 -14.18
CA ARG A 331 25.44 22.43 -13.71
C ARG A 331 25.95 22.38 -12.26
N GLU A 332 25.13 22.77 -11.31
CA GLU A 332 25.50 22.84 -9.90
C GLU A 332 25.87 21.47 -9.30
N ASN A 333 25.25 20.39 -9.78
CA ASN A 333 25.40 19.05 -9.24
C ASN A 333 26.28 18.14 -10.10
N VAL A 334 27.50 18.55 -10.34
CA VAL A 334 28.56 17.75 -10.96
C VAL A 334 29.40 17.13 -9.85
N PHE A 335 29.47 15.79 -9.81
CA PHE A 335 30.22 15.03 -8.80
C PHE A 335 31.46 14.37 -9.40
N TYR A 336 32.35 13.91 -8.53
CA TYR A 336 33.66 13.42 -8.92
C TYR A 336 33.93 12.01 -8.39
N LEU A 337 34.79 11.31 -9.16
CA LEU A 337 35.32 9.97 -8.87
C LEU A 337 36.82 10.02 -8.85
N TRP A 338 37.48 9.12 -8.14
CA TRP A 338 38.93 8.89 -8.30
C TRP A 338 39.14 7.71 -9.26
N ASP A 339 39.70 7.96 -10.41
CA ASP A 339 40.04 6.93 -11.39
C ASP A 339 41.38 6.25 -11.02
N GLN A 340 41.31 4.93 -10.76
CA GLN A 340 42.51 4.15 -10.37
C GLN A 340 43.51 3.98 -11.50
N LYS A 341 43.05 3.96 -12.77
CA LYS A 341 43.91 3.80 -13.95
C LYS A 341 44.76 5.03 -14.19
N THR A 342 44.15 6.15 -14.21
CA THR A 342 44.85 7.42 -14.46
C THR A 342 45.42 8.05 -13.19
N ARG A 343 45.02 7.56 -12.00
CA ARG A 343 45.31 8.13 -10.68
C ARG A 343 44.96 9.62 -10.60
N ARG A 344 43.81 9.97 -11.14
CA ARG A 344 43.31 11.36 -11.17
C ARG A 344 41.83 11.37 -10.76
N MET A 345 41.44 12.53 -10.27
CA MET A 345 40.05 12.85 -10.10
C MET A 345 39.40 13.10 -11.47
N VAL A 346 38.24 12.53 -11.71
CA VAL A 346 37.49 12.67 -12.96
C VAL A 346 36.01 12.92 -12.63
N GLN A 347 35.33 13.63 -13.52
CA GLN A 347 33.88 13.83 -13.40
C GLN A 347 33.13 12.48 -13.49
N ALA A 348 32.16 12.28 -12.62
CA ALA A 348 31.29 11.11 -12.68
C ALA A 348 30.34 11.22 -13.90
N PRO A 349 30.33 10.23 -14.80
CA PRO A 349 29.42 10.25 -15.95
C PRO A 349 27.94 10.34 -15.53
N GLY A 350 27.11 11.05 -16.29
CA GLY A 350 25.68 11.21 -16.02
C GLY A 350 25.35 12.20 -14.88
N THR A 351 26.33 12.95 -14.36
CA THR A 351 26.11 14.00 -13.37
C THR A 351 26.10 15.38 -14.04
N GLY A 352 25.53 16.40 -13.39
CA GLY A 352 25.43 17.75 -13.91
C GLY A 352 24.26 18.02 -14.87
N ALA A 353 23.38 17.06 -15.05
CA ALA A 353 22.18 17.19 -15.88
C ALA A 353 20.93 17.63 -15.09
N ALA A 354 21.10 18.14 -13.91
CA ALA A 354 20.10 18.22 -12.86
C ALA A 354 19.10 19.38 -12.95
N GLU A 355 19.02 20.13 -14.03
CA GLU A 355 17.99 21.17 -14.19
C GLU A 355 16.68 20.68 -14.81
N ALA A 356 16.40 19.39 -14.82
CA ALA A 356 15.04 18.96 -15.11
C ALA A 356 14.20 19.12 -13.84
N PRO A 357 13.07 19.83 -13.86
CA PRO A 357 12.15 19.84 -12.73
C PRO A 357 11.84 18.41 -12.29
N VAL A 358 11.77 18.19 -10.99
CA VAL A 358 11.41 16.91 -10.39
C VAL A 358 10.25 16.28 -11.17
N GLY A 359 10.45 15.07 -11.72
CA GLY A 359 9.44 14.37 -12.52
C GLY A 359 9.55 14.48 -14.04
N ARG A 360 10.51 15.21 -14.59
CA ARG A 360 10.84 15.12 -16.02
C ARG A 360 12.02 14.17 -16.22
N ARG A 361 11.88 13.22 -17.14
CA ARG A 361 12.97 12.31 -17.53
C ARG A 361 14.21 13.13 -17.92
N ARG A 362 15.37 12.78 -17.35
CA ARG A 362 16.67 13.32 -17.78
C ARG A 362 16.82 13.14 -19.28
N ARG A 363 17.59 14.02 -19.91
CA ARG A 363 17.74 14.03 -21.37
C ARG A 363 18.17 12.65 -21.86
N LYS A 364 17.57 12.21 -22.97
CA LYS A 364 17.72 10.89 -23.59
C LYS A 364 19.17 10.51 -23.96
N PHE A 365 20.10 11.44 -23.84
CA PHE A 365 21.50 11.29 -24.27
C PHE A 365 22.52 11.16 -23.13
N GLU A 366 22.06 11.15 -21.89
CA GLU A 366 22.97 11.03 -20.75
C GLU A 366 23.13 9.58 -20.37
N THR A 367 24.35 9.21 -20.01
CA THR A 367 24.67 7.84 -19.61
C THR A 367 25.52 7.82 -18.35
N ILE A 368 25.26 6.80 -17.52
CA ILE A 368 26.10 6.49 -16.37
C ILE A 368 27.22 5.51 -16.68
N ALA A 369 27.34 5.07 -17.92
CA ALA A 369 28.39 4.14 -18.33
C ALA A 369 29.78 4.69 -18.02
N LEU A 370 30.58 3.90 -17.33
CA LEU A 370 31.93 4.30 -16.90
C LEU A 370 32.96 4.35 -18.05
N GLY A 371 32.72 3.65 -19.16
CA GLY A 371 33.69 3.55 -20.26
C GLY A 371 35.02 3.00 -19.76
N ASN A 372 36.08 3.81 -19.89
CA ASN A 372 37.43 3.43 -19.45
C ASN A 372 37.75 3.80 -17.99
N ILE A 373 36.83 4.45 -17.27
CA ILE A 373 37.05 4.88 -15.89
C ILE A 373 36.94 3.65 -14.98
N GLU A 374 37.86 3.50 -14.04
CA GLU A 374 37.85 2.52 -12.97
C GLU A 374 37.78 3.23 -11.61
N PRO A 375 36.56 3.50 -11.11
CA PRO A 375 36.40 4.23 -9.86
C PRO A 375 36.99 3.49 -8.67
N ALA A 376 37.74 4.19 -7.83
CA ALA A 376 38.19 3.67 -6.54
C ALA A 376 36.98 3.52 -5.61
N LEU A 377 36.91 2.43 -4.87
CA LEU A 377 35.93 2.24 -3.80
C LEU A 377 36.47 2.71 -2.45
N GLU A 378 37.78 2.63 -2.24
CA GLU A 378 38.44 3.04 -1.01
C GLU A 378 39.62 3.94 -1.33
N GLY A 379 39.90 4.93 -0.48
CA GLY A 379 41.05 5.84 -0.59
C GLY A 379 40.80 7.16 0.09
N ARG A 380 41.89 7.93 0.25
CA ARG A 380 41.88 9.31 0.76
C ARG A 380 42.83 10.11 -0.10
N TRP A 381 42.37 11.26 -0.56
CA TRP A 381 43.15 12.15 -1.43
C TRP A 381 43.01 13.59 -0.99
N ASN A 382 44.09 14.38 -1.22
CA ASN A 382 44.03 15.81 -1.04
C ASN A 382 43.69 16.48 -2.38
N VAL A 383 42.67 17.33 -2.36
CA VAL A 383 42.20 18.06 -3.53
C VAL A 383 42.28 19.55 -3.26
N GLU A 384 42.79 20.33 -4.23
CA GLU A 384 42.75 21.77 -4.17
C GLU A 384 41.32 22.24 -4.48
N THR A 385 40.76 23.04 -3.60
CA THR A 385 39.44 23.66 -3.75
C THR A 385 39.57 25.19 -3.69
N ARG A 386 38.45 25.88 -3.98
CA ARG A 386 38.44 27.36 -3.88
C ARG A 386 38.70 27.87 -2.45
N THR A 387 38.48 27.07 -1.45
CA THR A 387 38.67 27.41 -0.03
C THR A 387 39.99 26.89 0.53
N GLY A 388 40.84 26.25 -0.31
CA GLY A 388 42.08 25.62 0.08
C GLY A 388 42.11 24.13 -0.12
N LYS A 389 43.13 23.51 0.41
CA LYS A 389 43.33 22.06 0.29
C LYS A 389 42.43 21.29 1.26
N VAL A 390 41.58 20.41 0.74
CA VAL A 390 40.70 19.53 1.52
C VAL A 390 41.02 18.05 1.29
N THR A 391 40.78 17.23 2.30
CA THR A 391 40.87 15.79 2.16
C THR A 391 39.50 15.24 1.75
N VAL A 392 39.48 14.35 0.75
CA VAL A 392 38.27 13.65 0.27
C VAL A 392 38.43 12.16 0.43
N THR A 393 37.33 11.47 0.64
CA THR A 393 37.23 10.03 0.67
C THR A 393 36.02 9.56 -0.13
N THR A 394 35.84 8.27 -0.33
CA THR A 394 34.68 7.74 -1.05
C THR A 394 33.52 7.48 -0.12
N VAL A 395 32.29 7.53 -0.64
CA VAL A 395 31.10 7.11 0.09
C VAL A 395 31.25 5.65 0.57
N PHE A 396 31.84 4.77 -0.24
CA PHE A 396 32.08 3.36 0.16
C PHE A 396 32.98 3.26 1.39
N ALA A 397 34.03 4.04 1.50
CA ALA A 397 34.89 4.07 2.68
C ALA A 397 34.11 4.52 3.94
N LEU A 398 33.23 5.53 3.79
CA LEU A 398 32.33 5.95 4.86
C LEU A 398 31.32 4.86 5.22
N LEU A 399 30.73 4.19 4.22
CA LEU A 399 29.83 3.06 4.43
C LEU A 399 30.52 1.90 5.15
N LYS A 400 31.75 1.56 4.78
CA LYS A 400 32.52 0.51 5.44
C LYS A 400 32.75 0.82 6.92
N LYS A 401 33.09 2.07 7.23
CA LYS A 401 33.20 2.54 8.62
C LYS A 401 31.86 2.44 9.36
N ARG A 402 30.77 2.89 8.74
CA ARG A 402 29.42 2.81 9.28
C ARG A 402 28.99 1.35 9.51
N ALA A 403 29.27 0.46 8.55
CA ALA A 403 28.93 -0.95 8.65
C ALA A 403 29.68 -1.64 9.83
N ALA A 404 30.93 -1.28 10.10
CA ALA A 404 31.68 -1.84 11.23
C ALA A 404 31.09 -1.49 12.62
N GLU A 405 30.27 -0.44 12.70
CA GLU A 405 29.50 -0.11 13.89
C GLU A 405 28.34 -1.08 14.13
N HIS A 406 27.91 -1.81 13.09
CA HIS A 406 26.76 -2.69 13.04
C HIS A 406 27.13 -4.15 12.84
N SER A 407 28.23 -4.63 13.43
CA SER A 407 28.61 -6.05 13.32
C SER A 407 27.51 -6.97 13.87
N PRO A 408 27.37 -8.21 13.37
CA PRO A 408 26.37 -9.15 13.87
C PRO A 408 26.43 -9.34 15.39
N GLU A 409 27.62 -9.30 16.00
CA GLU A 409 27.78 -9.38 17.45
C GLU A 409 27.12 -8.22 18.17
N LYS A 410 27.35 -6.98 17.71
CA LYS A 410 26.76 -5.80 18.30
C LYS A 410 25.23 -5.77 18.10
N MET A 411 24.77 -6.18 16.92
CA MET A 411 23.34 -6.16 16.58
C MET A 411 22.56 -7.33 17.15
N SER A 412 23.23 -8.35 17.66
CA SER A 412 22.58 -9.48 18.33
C SER A 412 21.76 -9.06 19.57
N ALA A 413 22.29 -8.18 20.38
CA ALA A 413 21.58 -7.68 21.56
C ALA A 413 20.32 -6.88 21.18
N GLU A 414 20.39 -6.09 20.11
CA GLU A 414 19.27 -5.30 19.59
C GLU A 414 18.20 -6.18 19.00
N THR A 415 18.57 -7.06 18.05
CA THR A 415 17.64 -7.86 17.26
C THR A 415 17.10 -9.10 18.00
N GLY A 416 17.83 -9.60 18.99
CA GLY A 416 17.58 -10.90 19.62
C GLY A 416 18.01 -12.10 18.77
N LEU A 417 18.65 -11.88 17.62
CA LEU A 417 19.09 -12.93 16.71
C LEU A 417 20.53 -13.40 17.04
N ASN A 418 20.79 -14.66 16.77
CA ASN A 418 22.14 -15.20 16.85
C ASN A 418 23.02 -14.58 15.75
N PRO A 419 24.25 -14.10 16.06
CA PRO A 419 25.19 -13.53 15.09
C PRO A 419 25.45 -14.44 13.88
N ASN A 420 25.59 -15.73 14.11
CA ASN A 420 25.82 -16.70 13.03
C ASN A 420 24.59 -16.85 12.11
N ALA A 421 23.40 -16.76 12.64
CA ALA A 421 22.18 -16.77 11.81
C ALA A 421 22.14 -15.55 10.88
N MET A 422 22.47 -14.35 11.39
CA MET A 422 22.58 -13.14 10.59
C MET A 422 23.63 -13.28 9.47
N ARG A 423 24.84 -13.80 9.79
CA ARG A 423 25.87 -14.06 8.78
C ARG A 423 25.44 -15.10 7.75
N THR A 424 24.79 -16.16 8.19
CA THR A 424 24.32 -17.21 7.28
C THR A 424 23.37 -16.63 6.24
N VAL A 425 22.39 -15.86 6.67
CA VAL A 425 21.42 -15.24 5.75
C VAL A 425 22.10 -14.20 4.85
N ALA A 426 23.04 -13.40 5.37
CA ALA A 426 23.83 -12.46 4.57
C ALA A 426 24.63 -13.15 3.45
N ARG A 427 25.32 -14.26 3.78
CA ARG A 427 26.08 -15.06 2.81
C ARG A 427 25.18 -15.73 1.76
N GLU A 428 24.04 -16.29 2.17
CA GLU A 428 23.05 -16.89 1.26
C GLU A 428 22.48 -15.85 0.30
N PHE A 429 22.14 -14.67 0.81
CA PHE A 429 21.67 -13.55 0.02
C PHE A 429 22.73 -13.08 -0.98
N ALA A 430 23.98 -12.90 -0.53
CA ALA A 430 25.08 -12.50 -1.39
C ALA A 430 25.40 -13.57 -2.46
N LYS A 431 25.35 -14.86 -2.09
CA LYS A 431 25.54 -15.97 -3.04
C LYS A 431 24.48 -16.00 -4.14
N ALA A 432 23.28 -15.58 -3.86
CA ALA A 432 22.21 -15.48 -4.85
C ALA A 432 22.51 -14.40 -5.92
N GLY A 433 23.35 -13.42 -5.61
CA GLY A 433 23.83 -12.39 -6.54
C GLY A 433 22.67 -11.64 -7.20
N LYS A 434 22.66 -11.61 -8.53
CA LYS A 434 21.64 -10.93 -9.33
C LYS A 434 20.20 -11.45 -9.09
N ARG A 435 20.05 -12.63 -8.49
CA ARG A 435 18.77 -13.27 -8.15
C ARG A 435 18.45 -13.24 -6.65
N ALA A 436 19.06 -12.32 -5.93
CA ALA A 436 18.74 -12.03 -4.53
C ALA A 436 17.54 -11.05 -4.46
N MET A 437 16.45 -11.43 -3.81
CA MET A 437 15.23 -10.64 -3.74
C MET A 437 14.86 -10.33 -2.29
N ILE A 438 14.41 -9.11 -2.04
CA ILE A 438 13.73 -8.72 -0.81
C ILE A 438 12.26 -8.46 -1.13
N TYR A 439 11.37 -9.34 -0.68
CA TYR A 439 9.93 -9.10 -0.73
C TYR A 439 9.50 -8.33 0.52
N ALA A 440 9.41 -7.00 0.37
CA ALA A 440 9.16 -6.09 1.47
C ALA A 440 7.67 -5.87 1.72
N GLY A 441 7.26 -5.89 2.98
CA GLY A 441 5.91 -5.49 3.40
C GLY A 441 5.81 -3.99 3.68
N PHE A 442 4.60 -3.44 3.57
CA PHE A 442 4.31 -2.03 3.90
C PHE A 442 4.57 -1.67 5.37
N SER A 443 4.73 -2.64 6.26
CA SER A 443 5.16 -2.37 7.63
C SER A 443 6.52 -1.68 7.72
N ALA A 444 7.41 -1.86 6.74
CA ALA A 444 8.68 -1.16 6.66
C ALA A 444 8.55 0.36 6.63
N CYS A 445 7.44 0.89 6.09
CA CYS A 445 7.19 2.33 6.01
C CYS A 445 6.64 2.94 7.32
N LYS A 446 6.24 2.12 8.30
CA LYS A 446 5.40 2.52 9.44
C LYS A 446 6.17 2.77 10.74
N TRP A 447 7.48 2.85 10.67
CA TRP A 447 8.38 3.16 11.77
C TRP A 447 8.94 4.56 11.62
N LEU A 448 9.34 5.23 12.68
CA LEU A 448 9.95 6.56 12.60
C LEU A 448 11.15 6.59 11.64
N HIS A 449 11.96 5.53 11.71
CA HIS A 449 13.14 5.34 10.87
C HIS A 449 12.93 4.26 9.78
N GLY A 450 11.68 4.08 9.33
CA GLY A 450 11.34 3.09 8.31
C GLY A 450 11.94 3.38 6.93
N ASP A 451 12.16 4.64 6.62
CA ASP A 451 12.88 5.10 5.43
C ASP A 451 14.36 4.62 5.42
N ILE A 452 15.01 4.61 6.58
CA ILE A 452 16.39 4.10 6.71
C ILE A 452 16.43 2.58 6.45
N LEU A 453 15.48 1.83 6.99
CA LEU A 453 15.35 0.40 6.68
C LEU A 453 15.21 0.17 5.17
N GLN A 454 14.37 0.95 4.51
CA GLN A 454 14.16 0.84 3.08
C GLN A 454 15.43 1.17 2.29
N ARG A 455 16.18 2.21 2.68
CA ARG A 455 17.49 2.54 2.10
C ARG A 455 18.47 1.38 2.30
N ALA A 456 18.50 0.75 3.49
CA ALA A 456 19.33 -0.43 3.77
C ALA A 456 18.92 -1.66 2.95
N MET A 457 17.63 -1.89 2.69
CA MET A 457 17.15 -2.97 1.82
C MET A 457 17.63 -2.79 0.38
N VAL A 458 17.53 -1.56 -0.17
CA VAL A 458 18.06 -1.27 -1.51
C VAL A 458 19.58 -1.41 -1.55
N LEU A 459 20.27 -1.00 -0.48
CA LEU A 459 21.73 -1.16 -0.35
C LEU A 459 22.15 -2.63 -0.39
N LEU A 460 21.46 -3.53 0.31
CA LEU A 460 21.71 -4.98 0.25
C LEU A 460 21.59 -5.52 -1.18
N CYS A 461 20.54 -5.12 -1.89
CA CYS A 461 20.35 -5.50 -3.29
C CYS A 461 21.41 -4.89 -4.22
N ALA A 462 21.84 -3.65 -3.96
CA ALA A 462 22.90 -3.01 -4.73
C ALA A 462 24.27 -3.68 -4.51
N LEU A 463 24.60 -3.99 -3.26
CA LEU A 463 25.85 -4.69 -2.93
C LEU A 463 25.96 -6.04 -3.63
N THR A 464 24.86 -6.75 -3.82
CA THR A 464 24.82 -8.05 -4.50
C THR A 464 24.63 -7.97 -6.01
N GLY A 465 24.46 -6.75 -6.57
CA GLY A 465 24.16 -6.54 -7.98
C GLY A 465 22.76 -7.00 -8.40
N ALA A 466 21.84 -7.13 -7.45
CA ALA A 466 20.52 -7.70 -7.70
C ALA A 466 19.51 -6.72 -8.30
N THR A 467 19.64 -5.43 -8.04
CA THR A 467 18.68 -4.42 -8.48
C THR A 467 18.66 -4.31 -10.01
N GLY A 468 17.47 -4.33 -10.59
CA GLY A 468 17.26 -4.23 -12.04
C GLY A 468 17.48 -5.53 -12.82
N HIS A 469 17.56 -6.66 -12.13
CA HIS A 469 17.67 -7.98 -12.71
C HIS A 469 16.47 -8.86 -12.38
N GLU A 470 16.13 -9.75 -13.32
CA GLU A 470 15.06 -10.72 -13.17
C GLU A 470 15.23 -11.59 -11.92
N GLY A 471 14.21 -11.66 -11.10
CA GLY A 471 14.22 -12.41 -9.85
C GLY A 471 15.11 -11.82 -8.76
N GLY A 472 15.53 -10.57 -8.92
CA GLY A 472 16.35 -9.84 -7.95
C GLY A 472 15.73 -8.50 -7.53
N GLY A 473 16.44 -7.80 -6.65
CA GLY A 473 16.07 -6.48 -6.18
C GLY A 473 14.97 -6.47 -5.11
N VAL A 474 14.46 -5.28 -4.82
CA VAL A 474 13.36 -5.11 -3.86
C VAL A 474 12.02 -5.24 -4.57
N GLN A 475 11.12 -6.04 -4.02
CA GLN A 475 9.73 -6.16 -4.46
C GLN A 475 8.78 -5.82 -3.32
N MET A 476 8.03 -4.72 -3.45
CA MET A 476 7.06 -4.31 -2.45
C MET A 476 5.66 -4.15 -3.04
N ALA A 477 5.48 -3.19 -3.91
CA ALA A 477 4.22 -2.92 -4.59
C ALA A 477 4.50 -2.21 -5.91
N ASN A 478 3.65 -2.49 -6.90
CA ASN A 478 3.64 -1.76 -8.14
C ASN A 478 2.30 -1.05 -8.29
N GLY A 479 2.34 0.23 -8.60
CA GLY A 479 1.19 0.94 -9.12
C GLY A 479 0.95 0.58 -10.59
N PRO A 480 -0.26 0.74 -11.13
CA PRO A 480 -0.49 0.59 -12.56
C PRO A 480 0.31 1.66 -13.31
N LYS A 481 1.24 1.23 -14.17
CA LYS A 481 2.12 2.12 -14.93
C LYS A 481 1.62 2.38 -16.36
N SER A 482 0.52 1.78 -16.76
CA SER A 482 -0.03 1.96 -18.11
C SER A 482 -0.45 3.40 -18.36
N ARG A 483 0.14 4.00 -19.37
CA ARG A 483 -0.31 5.31 -19.86
C ARG A 483 -1.78 5.20 -20.30
N GLY A 484 -2.57 6.21 -19.99
CA GLY A 484 -3.98 6.27 -20.39
C GLY A 484 -4.97 5.67 -19.41
N ILE A 485 -4.54 4.83 -18.45
CA ILE A 485 -5.47 4.18 -17.49
C ILE A 485 -6.28 5.18 -16.65
N THR A 486 -5.76 6.38 -16.43
CA THR A 486 -6.43 7.48 -15.73
C THR A 486 -6.81 8.65 -16.66
N SER A 487 -6.76 8.45 -17.97
CA SER A 487 -6.94 9.52 -18.95
C SER A 487 -8.27 10.26 -18.84
N PHE A 488 -9.34 9.57 -18.43
CA PHE A 488 -10.64 10.21 -18.20
C PHE A 488 -10.59 11.30 -17.12
N ALA A 489 -9.77 11.13 -16.10
CA ALA A 489 -9.60 12.12 -15.03
C ALA A 489 -9.17 13.50 -15.55
N PHE A 490 -8.41 13.52 -16.65
CA PHE A 490 -7.73 14.71 -17.18
C PHE A 490 -8.29 15.19 -18.52
N ALA A 491 -9.10 14.38 -19.20
CA ALA A 491 -9.60 14.69 -20.55
C ALA A 491 -10.38 16.02 -20.58
N GLY A 492 -9.87 17.00 -21.33
CA GLY A 492 -10.48 18.33 -21.48
C GLY A 492 -10.40 19.25 -20.24
N VAL A 493 -9.88 18.78 -19.10
CA VAL A 493 -9.82 19.58 -17.85
C VAL A 493 -8.39 19.72 -17.31
N GLY A 494 -7.47 18.87 -17.72
CA GLY A 494 -6.08 18.88 -17.28
C GLY A 494 -5.87 18.43 -15.82
N ALA A 495 -4.62 18.43 -15.36
CA ALA A 495 -4.26 18.19 -13.97
C ALA A 495 -4.41 19.51 -13.20
N ALA A 496 -5.46 19.64 -12.42
CA ALA A 496 -5.88 20.89 -11.79
C ALA A 496 -6.41 20.70 -10.35
N SER A 497 -6.13 19.53 -9.74
CA SER A 497 -6.44 19.27 -8.33
C SER A 497 -5.19 19.40 -7.46
N ARG A 498 -5.38 19.83 -6.22
CA ARG A 498 -4.34 19.80 -5.19
C ARG A 498 -4.31 18.43 -4.57
N VAL A 499 -3.14 17.81 -4.58
CA VAL A 499 -2.92 16.59 -3.79
C VAL A 499 -1.93 16.93 -2.68
N VAL A 500 -2.31 16.65 -1.44
CA VAL A 500 -1.53 16.98 -0.25
C VAL A 500 -1.25 15.73 0.57
N ALA A 501 -0.16 15.73 1.34
CA ALA A 501 0.09 14.67 2.30
C ALA A 501 -0.97 14.75 3.42
N SER A 502 -1.75 13.69 3.59
CA SER A 502 -2.80 13.66 4.62
C SER A 502 -2.23 13.75 6.05
N THR A 503 -0.97 13.35 6.23
CA THR A 503 -0.22 13.50 7.50
C THR A 503 -0.19 14.93 8.02
N LEU A 504 -0.11 15.92 7.11
CA LEU A 504 -0.04 17.32 7.49
C LEU A 504 -1.33 17.78 8.17
N TRP A 505 -2.46 17.42 7.58
CA TRP A 505 -3.77 17.74 8.15
C TRP A 505 -4.00 17.00 9.49
N ASP A 506 -3.60 15.72 9.55
CA ASP A 506 -3.70 14.92 10.77
C ASP A 506 -2.85 15.55 11.90
N TYR A 507 -1.66 16.01 11.58
CA TYR A 507 -0.74 16.64 12.54
C TYR A 507 -1.37 17.89 13.17
N ASP A 508 -1.83 18.83 12.36
CA ASP A 508 -2.35 20.10 12.84
C ASP A 508 -3.72 19.96 13.52
N HIS A 509 -4.66 19.24 12.88
CA HIS A 509 -6.04 19.15 13.34
C HIS A 509 -6.23 18.11 14.44
N GLY A 510 -5.38 17.10 14.50
CA GLY A 510 -5.34 16.12 15.58
C GLY A 510 -4.61 16.61 16.84
N LYS A 511 -4.04 17.82 16.83
CA LYS A 511 -3.22 18.37 17.94
C LYS A 511 -2.06 17.42 18.27
N MET A 512 -1.37 16.93 17.26
CA MET A 512 -0.36 15.89 17.44
C MET A 512 0.91 16.40 18.11
N LYS A 513 1.28 17.66 17.92
CA LYS A 513 2.39 18.27 18.68
C LYS A 513 2.20 18.14 20.16
N GLN A 514 1.02 18.54 20.69
CA GLN A 514 0.71 18.47 22.12
C GLN A 514 0.71 17.03 22.65
N LEU A 515 0.29 16.08 21.83
CA LEU A 515 0.37 14.66 22.17
C LEU A 515 1.83 14.20 22.24
N ASN A 516 2.66 14.57 21.27
CA ASN A 516 4.08 14.25 21.23
C ASN A 516 4.84 14.86 22.42
N GLU A 517 4.54 16.10 22.79
CA GLU A 517 5.10 16.75 24.00
C GLU A 517 4.81 15.93 25.26
N LYS A 518 3.58 15.45 25.41
CA LYS A 518 3.16 14.63 26.54
C LYS A 518 3.91 13.29 26.59
N ILE A 519 4.13 12.65 25.45
CA ILE A 519 4.64 11.27 25.37
C ILE A 519 6.17 11.24 25.32
N TYR A 520 6.78 12.06 24.49
CA TYR A 520 8.22 12.04 24.19
C TYR A 520 9.00 13.19 24.79
N GLY A 521 8.30 14.15 25.40
CA GLY A 521 8.88 15.35 25.98
C GLY A 521 8.98 16.53 25.01
N LYS A 522 8.99 17.70 25.59
CA LYS A 522 8.94 18.99 24.87
C LYS A 522 10.12 19.18 23.89
N LYS A 523 11.33 18.78 24.29
CA LYS A 523 12.54 18.99 23.47
C LYS A 523 12.42 18.31 22.10
N LEU A 524 12.06 17.02 22.07
CA LEU A 524 11.93 16.26 20.82
C LEU A 524 10.75 16.77 19.97
N ALA A 525 9.62 17.05 20.62
CA ALA A 525 8.44 17.56 19.93
C ALA A 525 8.68 18.92 19.29
N ASP A 526 9.34 19.84 20.00
CA ASP A 526 9.70 21.17 19.46
C ASP A 526 10.74 21.08 18.32
N GLU A 527 11.73 20.20 18.45
CA GLU A 527 12.75 20.04 17.40
C GLU A 527 12.11 19.55 16.11
N PHE A 528 11.26 18.52 16.16
CA PHE A 528 10.60 18.00 14.99
C PHE A 528 9.59 19.00 14.39
N ASP A 529 8.81 19.66 15.26
CA ASP A 529 7.88 20.70 14.81
C ASP A 529 8.58 21.86 14.12
N SER A 530 9.72 22.30 14.63
CA SER A 530 10.48 23.41 14.00
C SER A 530 10.92 23.10 12.58
N HIS A 531 11.37 21.87 12.30
CA HIS A 531 11.74 21.44 10.95
C HIS A 531 10.51 21.30 10.06
N TYR A 532 9.42 20.80 10.59
CA TYR A 532 8.14 20.71 9.88
C TYR A 532 7.63 22.10 9.46
N GLN A 533 7.61 23.06 10.40
CA GLN A 533 7.20 24.44 10.11
C GLN A 533 8.13 25.12 9.10
N HIS A 534 9.44 24.85 9.19
CA HIS A 534 10.40 25.32 8.19
C HIS A 534 10.05 24.80 6.79
N SER A 535 9.79 23.50 6.65
CA SER A 535 9.43 22.88 5.36
C SER A 535 8.16 23.47 4.75
N LEU A 536 7.18 23.81 5.59
CA LEU A 536 5.96 24.48 5.13
C LEU A 536 6.23 25.92 4.68
N LYS A 537 7.08 26.64 5.41
CA LYS A 537 7.45 28.02 5.10
C LYS A 537 8.20 28.13 3.78
N GLU A 538 9.10 27.18 3.52
CA GLU A 538 9.88 27.12 2.27
C GLU A 538 9.10 26.45 1.11
N ASP A 539 7.83 26.13 1.30
CA ASP A 539 6.93 25.49 0.30
C ASP A 539 7.44 24.14 -0.25
N TRP A 540 8.21 23.41 0.57
CA TRP A 540 8.68 22.06 0.21
C TRP A 540 7.54 21.03 0.22
N PHE A 541 6.48 21.31 0.95
CA PHE A 541 5.28 20.51 0.99
C PHE A 541 4.04 21.38 0.78
N PRO A 542 3.10 20.98 -0.11
CA PRO A 542 1.89 21.75 -0.39
C PRO A 542 0.97 21.75 0.83
N GLN A 543 0.50 22.93 1.18
CA GLN A 543 -0.45 23.11 2.28
C GLN A 543 -1.87 22.66 1.88
N TYR A 544 -2.64 22.23 2.87
CA TYR A 544 -4.02 21.79 2.70
C TYR A 544 -5.00 22.99 2.77
N GLY A 545 -4.94 23.95 1.88
CA GLY A 545 -5.82 25.11 1.83
C GLY A 545 -5.56 26.15 2.92
N LYS A 546 -5.59 27.42 2.52
CA LYS A 546 -5.26 28.57 3.39
C LYS A 546 -6.17 28.72 4.60
N ASN A 547 -7.45 28.31 4.49
CA ASN A 547 -8.46 28.43 5.53
C ASN A 547 -8.72 27.12 6.29
N GLY A 548 -7.93 26.08 6.03
CA GLY A 548 -8.18 24.73 6.49
C GLY A 548 -9.41 24.11 5.83
N TRP A 549 -9.62 22.82 6.04
CA TRP A 549 -10.80 22.16 5.49
C TRP A 549 -12.06 22.50 6.30
N LYS A 550 -13.13 22.80 5.58
CA LYS A 550 -14.46 23.11 6.13
C LYS A 550 -15.49 22.04 5.77
N MET A 551 -15.29 21.34 4.65
CA MET A 551 -16.17 20.27 4.21
C MET A 551 -15.35 19.05 3.82
N GLY A 552 -15.82 17.87 4.20
CA GLY A 552 -15.21 16.58 3.85
C GLY A 552 -16.16 15.70 3.07
N ILE A 553 -15.71 15.17 1.94
CA ILE A 553 -16.38 14.14 1.15
C ILE A 553 -15.49 12.90 1.19
N PHE A 554 -15.96 11.78 1.76
CA PHE A 554 -15.19 10.56 1.93
C PHE A 554 -15.81 9.41 1.13
N ALA A 555 -15.15 9.02 0.05
CA ALA A 555 -15.61 7.99 -0.89
C ALA A 555 -14.90 6.66 -0.63
N GLY A 556 -15.64 5.64 -0.20
CA GLY A 556 -15.09 4.31 0.07
C GLY A 556 -13.96 4.30 1.12
N GLU A 557 -13.89 5.30 1.97
CA GLU A 557 -12.88 5.47 3.00
C GLU A 557 -13.49 5.31 4.40
N ASN A 558 -12.83 4.50 5.24
CA ASN A 558 -13.19 4.40 6.66
C ASN A 558 -12.05 4.97 7.54
N GLY A 559 -11.62 6.20 7.24
CA GLY A 559 -10.47 6.86 7.85
C GLY A 559 -10.57 6.99 9.37
N ALA A 560 -11.78 7.22 9.89
CA ALA A 560 -12.03 7.28 11.33
C ALA A 560 -11.79 5.94 12.06
N ASN A 561 -11.68 4.82 11.34
CA ASN A 561 -11.33 3.51 11.88
C ASN A 561 -9.82 3.33 12.04
N TRP A 562 -9.04 3.69 11.00
CA TRP A 562 -7.65 3.26 10.90
C TRP A 562 -6.63 4.38 11.11
N ARG A 563 -7.03 5.65 11.07
CA ARG A 563 -6.09 6.73 11.36
C ARG A 563 -5.58 6.64 12.79
N ALA A 564 -4.30 6.90 12.96
CA ALA A 564 -3.68 6.88 14.27
C ALA A 564 -4.33 7.92 15.20
N SER A 565 -4.36 7.63 16.48
CA SER A 565 -5.15 8.41 17.46
C SER A 565 -6.59 8.61 16.98
N GLY A 566 -7.24 7.55 16.49
CA GLY A 566 -8.53 7.62 15.80
C GLY A 566 -9.64 8.30 16.59
N ASN A 567 -9.62 8.22 17.94
CA ASN A 567 -10.51 8.97 18.80
C ASN A 567 -10.31 10.49 18.64
N ARG A 568 -9.05 10.98 18.61
CA ARG A 568 -8.76 12.42 18.39
C ARG A 568 -9.20 12.86 17.00
N TRP A 569 -9.03 11.98 16.01
CA TRP A 569 -9.47 12.26 14.66
C TRP A 569 -10.98 12.49 14.62
N ARG A 570 -11.75 11.66 15.33
CA ARG A 570 -13.21 11.80 15.43
C ARG A 570 -13.64 13.03 16.24
N THR A 571 -12.94 13.33 17.35
CA THR A 571 -13.35 14.39 18.29
C THR A 571 -12.68 15.74 18.08
N GLU A 572 -11.52 15.78 17.42
CA GLU A 572 -10.78 17.03 17.19
C GLU A 572 -10.86 17.47 15.73
N ALA A 573 -10.56 16.56 14.79
CA ALA A 573 -10.50 16.92 13.38
C ALA A 573 -11.87 17.01 12.72
N PHE A 574 -12.71 15.98 12.88
CA PHE A 574 -14.05 15.97 12.26
C PHE A 574 -14.99 17.05 12.79
N GLU A 575 -14.86 17.43 14.07
CA GLU A 575 -15.69 18.48 14.64
C GLU A 575 -15.43 19.87 14.03
N LYS A 576 -14.31 20.06 13.34
CA LYS A 576 -13.99 21.30 12.63
C LYS A 576 -14.64 21.39 11.24
N LEU A 577 -15.16 20.29 10.72
CA LEU A 577 -15.83 20.26 9.43
C LEU A 577 -17.29 20.67 9.59
N GLU A 578 -17.73 21.62 8.77
CA GLU A 578 -19.11 22.09 8.75
C GLU A 578 -20.07 21.06 8.16
N MET A 579 -19.57 20.22 7.23
CA MET A 579 -20.31 19.10 6.67
C MET A 579 -19.37 17.95 6.34
N ILE A 580 -19.80 16.74 6.64
CA ILE A 580 -19.16 15.48 6.27
C ILE A 580 -20.13 14.65 5.42
N VAL A 581 -19.71 14.28 4.23
CA VAL A 581 -20.45 13.41 3.32
C VAL A 581 -19.72 12.08 3.20
N ALA A 582 -20.41 10.96 3.40
CA ALA A 582 -19.85 9.62 3.20
C ALA A 582 -20.52 8.93 2.01
N LEU A 583 -19.70 8.52 1.04
CA LEU A 583 -20.10 7.70 -0.11
C LEU A 583 -19.64 6.27 0.17
N VAL A 584 -20.53 5.42 0.65
CA VAL A 584 -20.14 4.10 1.17
C VAL A 584 -21.15 3.00 0.83
N PRO A 585 -20.69 1.77 0.54
CA PRO A 585 -21.58 0.63 0.36
C PRO A 585 -22.07 0.06 1.70
N ASP A 586 -21.26 0.15 2.75
CA ASP A 586 -21.48 -0.46 4.05
C ASP A 586 -21.25 0.52 5.20
N ALA A 587 -21.94 0.32 6.30
CA ALA A 587 -21.77 1.12 7.51
C ALA A 587 -20.39 0.87 8.14
N GLY A 588 -19.72 1.95 8.49
CA GLY A 588 -18.46 1.99 9.23
C GLY A 588 -18.39 3.23 10.09
N ILE A 589 -17.37 3.33 10.95
CA ILE A 589 -17.29 4.43 11.92
C ILE A 589 -17.19 5.80 11.25
N THR A 590 -16.60 5.92 10.07
CA THR A 590 -16.59 7.19 9.31
C THR A 590 -18.01 7.62 8.93
N MET A 591 -18.82 6.67 8.47
CA MET A 591 -20.24 6.94 8.20
C MET A 591 -20.98 7.44 9.45
N HIS A 592 -20.71 6.85 10.62
CA HIS A 592 -21.37 7.27 11.88
C HIS A 592 -21.09 8.73 12.26
N HIS A 593 -20.02 9.32 11.73
CA HIS A 593 -19.69 10.73 11.92
C HIS A 593 -20.11 11.62 10.74
N ALA A 594 -20.67 11.07 9.66
CA ALA A 594 -21.12 11.85 8.53
C ALA A 594 -22.45 12.58 8.82
N ASP A 595 -22.67 13.69 8.13
CA ASP A 595 -23.91 14.45 8.17
C ASP A 595 -24.89 13.94 7.10
N ILE A 596 -24.36 13.57 5.93
CA ILE A 596 -25.11 12.95 4.84
C ILE A 596 -24.36 11.68 4.38
N VAL A 597 -25.11 10.62 4.19
CA VAL A 597 -24.62 9.33 3.67
C VAL A 597 -25.30 9.03 2.34
N LEU A 598 -24.48 8.75 1.32
CA LEU A 598 -24.92 8.33 0.00
C LEU A 598 -24.65 6.84 -0.20
N PRO A 599 -25.67 6.04 -0.59
CA PRO A 599 -25.53 4.61 -0.78
C PRO A 599 -24.76 4.29 -2.07
N ILE A 600 -23.68 3.53 -1.95
CA ILE A 600 -22.84 3.16 -3.09
C ILE A 600 -22.99 1.67 -3.41
N ALA A 601 -22.96 1.36 -4.71
CA ALA A 601 -23.05 0.02 -5.26
C ALA A 601 -21.85 -0.85 -4.88
N HIS A 602 -22.07 -2.11 -4.57
CA HIS A 602 -21.02 -3.11 -4.37
C HIS A 602 -20.39 -3.57 -5.70
N HIS A 603 -19.36 -4.42 -5.62
CA HIS A 603 -18.57 -4.86 -6.76
C HIS A 603 -19.39 -5.48 -7.90
N TYR A 604 -20.36 -6.34 -7.59
CA TYR A 604 -21.19 -6.99 -8.62
C TYR A 604 -22.41 -6.17 -9.06
N GLU A 605 -22.53 -4.96 -8.55
CA GLU A 605 -23.61 -4.01 -8.87
C GLU A 605 -23.15 -2.85 -9.75
N ARG A 606 -21.88 -2.79 -10.11
CA ARG A 606 -21.24 -1.70 -10.89
C ARG A 606 -20.44 -2.23 -12.07
N ALA A 607 -20.15 -1.37 -13.02
CA ALA A 607 -19.18 -1.62 -14.07
C ALA A 607 -17.87 -0.91 -13.78
N ASP A 608 -16.74 -1.62 -13.88
CA ASP A 608 -15.39 -1.08 -13.70
C ASP A 608 -14.36 -2.03 -14.29
N ILE A 609 -13.10 -1.66 -14.28
CA ILE A 609 -11.97 -2.54 -14.53
C ILE A 609 -10.93 -2.42 -13.42
N MET A 610 -10.21 -3.51 -13.22
CA MET A 610 -9.04 -3.55 -12.36
C MET A 610 -7.80 -3.88 -13.16
N LEU A 611 -6.75 -3.09 -13.01
CA LEU A 611 -5.42 -3.35 -13.54
C LEU A 611 -4.41 -3.18 -12.42
N GLN A 612 -3.60 -4.21 -12.23
CA GLN A 612 -2.52 -4.22 -11.24
C GLN A 612 -1.22 -4.67 -11.91
N SER A 613 -0.11 -4.08 -11.50
CA SER A 613 1.21 -4.40 -12.07
C SER A 613 1.84 -5.69 -11.56
N ARG A 614 1.14 -6.46 -10.74
CA ARG A 614 1.64 -7.75 -10.22
C ARG A 614 1.38 -8.91 -11.16
N HIS A 615 0.51 -8.72 -12.11
CA HIS A 615 0.08 -9.73 -13.07
C HIS A 615 -0.32 -9.08 -14.41
N PRO A 616 -0.20 -9.81 -15.52
CA PRO A 616 -0.44 -9.26 -16.86
C PRO A 616 -1.92 -9.30 -17.28
N TYR A 617 -2.85 -8.97 -16.39
CA TYR A 617 -4.28 -9.06 -16.69
C TYR A 617 -5.05 -7.81 -16.33
N VAL A 618 -6.00 -7.47 -17.18
CA VAL A 618 -7.14 -6.60 -16.90
C VAL A 618 -8.32 -7.46 -16.50
N GLN A 619 -8.91 -7.18 -15.36
CA GLN A 619 -10.07 -7.89 -14.81
C GLN A 619 -11.29 -6.97 -14.85
N VAL A 620 -12.43 -7.49 -15.26
CA VAL A 620 -13.67 -6.73 -15.37
C VAL A 620 -14.50 -6.85 -14.10
N LEU A 621 -15.19 -5.78 -13.77
CA LEU A 621 -16.41 -5.81 -12.96
C LEU A 621 -17.57 -5.55 -13.92
N ASP A 622 -18.35 -6.56 -14.24
CA ASP A 622 -19.61 -6.38 -14.94
C ASP A 622 -20.75 -6.21 -13.94
N ARG A 623 -21.69 -5.37 -14.28
CA ARG A 623 -22.92 -5.21 -13.47
C ARG A 623 -23.76 -6.49 -13.52
N ALA A 624 -23.46 -7.41 -12.61
CA ALA A 624 -24.13 -8.70 -12.54
C ALA A 624 -25.62 -8.57 -12.12
N VAL A 625 -25.91 -7.64 -11.20
CA VAL A 625 -27.27 -7.37 -10.73
C VAL A 625 -27.52 -5.88 -10.59
N LYS A 626 -28.76 -5.47 -10.51
CA LYS A 626 -29.12 -4.10 -10.17
C LYS A 626 -28.64 -3.78 -8.74
N PRO A 627 -28.18 -2.57 -8.47
CA PRO A 627 -27.85 -2.16 -7.10
C PRO A 627 -29.04 -2.31 -6.17
N LEU A 628 -28.77 -2.68 -4.92
CA LEU A 628 -29.80 -2.78 -3.90
C LEU A 628 -30.31 -1.41 -3.47
N GLY A 629 -31.59 -1.33 -3.21
CA GLY A 629 -32.22 -0.09 -2.75
C GLY A 629 -32.09 1.02 -3.78
N GLU A 630 -31.57 2.14 -3.34
CA GLU A 630 -31.29 3.32 -4.19
C GLU A 630 -29.78 3.53 -4.41
N ALA A 631 -28.95 2.51 -4.16
CA ALA A 631 -27.50 2.60 -4.34
C ALA A 631 -27.14 2.80 -5.81
N VAL A 632 -26.11 3.60 -6.04
CA VAL A 632 -25.54 3.89 -7.37
C VAL A 632 -24.02 3.75 -7.32
N ASP A 633 -23.33 3.66 -8.47
CA ASP A 633 -21.87 3.69 -8.48
C ASP A 633 -21.32 5.09 -8.20
N ASP A 634 -20.01 5.18 -7.95
CA ASP A 634 -19.34 6.42 -7.56
C ASP A 634 -19.46 7.50 -8.64
N PHE A 635 -19.41 7.13 -9.92
CA PHE A 635 -19.61 8.06 -11.02
C PHE A 635 -21.00 8.68 -10.98
N GLU A 636 -22.04 7.86 -10.88
CA GLU A 636 -23.43 8.34 -10.86
C GLU A 636 -23.74 9.18 -9.61
N ALA A 637 -23.18 8.82 -8.45
CA ALA A 637 -23.32 9.63 -7.24
C ALA A 637 -22.75 11.05 -7.42
N LEU A 638 -21.52 11.14 -7.94
CA LEU A 638 -20.87 12.43 -8.20
C LEU A 638 -21.51 13.16 -9.40
N ARG A 639 -22.06 12.45 -10.38
CA ARG A 639 -22.83 13.07 -11.47
C ARG A 639 -24.07 13.78 -10.93
N ARG A 640 -24.80 13.16 -10.01
CA ARG A 640 -25.96 13.80 -9.34
C ARG A 640 -25.53 15.00 -8.49
N VAL A 641 -24.46 14.89 -7.75
CA VAL A 641 -23.90 16.03 -6.99
C VAL A 641 -23.47 17.15 -7.95
N SER A 642 -22.80 16.83 -9.06
CA SER A 642 -22.37 17.79 -10.08
C SER A 642 -23.57 18.49 -10.72
N ALA A 643 -24.66 17.76 -10.98
CA ALA A 643 -25.91 18.33 -11.52
C ALA A 643 -26.53 19.34 -10.55
N ALA A 644 -26.60 18.99 -9.26
CA ALA A 644 -27.09 19.86 -8.22
C ALA A 644 -26.23 21.13 -8.05
N ILE A 645 -24.88 20.95 -8.05
CA ILE A 645 -23.94 22.10 -8.02
C ILE A 645 -24.19 23.02 -9.21
N SER A 646 -24.27 22.47 -10.43
CA SER A 646 -24.49 23.27 -11.63
C SER A 646 -25.83 24.04 -11.60
N ALA A 647 -26.90 23.37 -11.18
CA ALA A 647 -28.22 23.97 -11.10
C ALA A 647 -28.29 25.13 -10.08
N ILE A 648 -27.80 24.88 -8.86
CA ILE A 648 -27.81 25.87 -7.78
C ILE A 648 -26.84 27.02 -8.06
N ALA A 649 -25.71 26.75 -8.66
CA ALA A 649 -24.75 27.79 -9.07
C ALA A 649 -25.32 28.71 -10.14
N ARG A 650 -26.15 28.18 -11.06
CA ARG A 650 -26.93 29.00 -12.04
C ARG A 650 -28.02 29.79 -11.37
N GLU A 651 -28.83 29.16 -10.52
CA GLU A 651 -29.90 29.79 -9.75
C GLU A 651 -29.38 30.98 -8.93
N LYS A 652 -28.24 30.77 -8.23
CA LYS A 652 -27.61 31.80 -7.39
C LYS A 652 -26.73 32.81 -8.16
N GLY A 653 -26.57 32.64 -9.47
CA GLY A 653 -25.65 33.47 -10.26
C GLY A 653 -24.19 33.38 -9.79
N THR A 654 -23.75 32.24 -9.23
CA THR A 654 -22.43 32.09 -8.60
C THR A 654 -21.30 32.51 -9.56
N PRO A 655 -20.42 33.44 -9.18
CA PRO A 655 -19.28 33.81 -10.02
C PRO A 655 -18.28 32.70 -10.14
N ALA A 656 -17.47 32.71 -11.22
CA ALA A 656 -16.35 31.80 -11.35
C ALA A 656 -15.28 32.11 -10.29
N ILE A 657 -14.80 31.08 -9.57
CA ILE A 657 -13.86 31.21 -8.48
C ILE A 657 -12.44 31.16 -9.06
N LYS A 658 -11.59 32.14 -8.70
CA LYS A 658 -10.16 32.08 -8.98
C LYS A 658 -9.51 31.05 -8.06
N ASP A 659 -8.70 30.15 -8.63
CA ASP A 659 -8.07 29.05 -7.93
C ASP A 659 -6.63 28.86 -8.43
N ASP A 660 -5.65 29.12 -7.57
CA ASP A 660 -4.23 29.01 -7.92
C ASP A 660 -3.70 27.65 -7.46
N VAL A 661 -3.23 26.82 -8.41
CA VAL A 661 -2.71 25.45 -8.18
C VAL A 661 -1.37 25.31 -8.89
N ASP A 662 -0.31 24.98 -8.18
CA ASP A 662 1.06 24.76 -8.71
C ASP A 662 1.52 25.88 -9.67
N GLY A 663 1.36 27.13 -9.22
CA GLY A 663 1.77 28.31 -9.99
C GLY A 663 0.87 28.63 -11.21
N ARG A 664 -0.21 27.90 -11.41
CA ARG A 664 -1.20 28.14 -12.50
C ARG A 664 -2.52 28.61 -11.94
N THR A 665 -3.11 29.61 -12.56
CA THR A 665 -4.45 30.11 -12.20
C THR A 665 -5.54 29.41 -13.00
N PHE A 666 -6.48 28.81 -12.30
CA PHE A 666 -7.70 28.23 -12.87
C PHE A 666 -8.92 29.10 -12.53
N ARG A 667 -9.91 29.06 -13.40
CA ARG A 667 -11.23 29.67 -13.14
C ARG A 667 -12.25 28.55 -13.00
N ARG A 668 -12.73 28.32 -11.76
CA ARG A 668 -13.72 27.28 -11.44
C ARG A 668 -15.13 27.83 -11.68
N ASP A 669 -15.72 27.53 -12.81
CA ASP A 669 -17.12 27.86 -13.09
C ASP A 669 -18.03 26.71 -12.66
N LEU A 670 -18.55 26.81 -11.43
CA LEU A 670 -19.42 25.79 -10.85
C LEU A 670 -20.72 25.58 -11.63
N LYS A 671 -21.15 26.53 -12.47
CA LYS A 671 -22.33 26.40 -13.34
C LYS A 671 -22.16 25.31 -14.40
N ARG A 672 -20.90 24.94 -14.72
CA ARG A 672 -20.55 23.95 -15.75
C ARG A 672 -20.03 22.64 -15.18
N THR A 673 -20.18 22.41 -13.88
CA THR A 673 -19.64 21.20 -13.25
C THR A 673 -20.15 19.91 -13.89
N LEU A 674 -21.46 19.83 -14.18
CA LEU A 674 -22.07 18.66 -14.81
C LEU A 674 -21.54 18.43 -16.23
N GLU A 675 -21.55 19.46 -17.05
CA GLU A 675 -21.09 19.39 -18.45
C GLU A 675 -19.63 18.95 -18.52
N LEU A 676 -18.77 19.56 -17.73
CA LEU A 676 -17.36 19.17 -17.65
C LEU A 676 -17.20 17.75 -17.12
N TYR A 677 -17.99 17.35 -16.11
CA TYR A 677 -17.90 16.02 -15.52
C TYR A 677 -18.29 14.91 -16.49
N THR A 678 -19.34 15.14 -17.26
CA THR A 678 -19.87 14.17 -18.24
C THR A 678 -19.30 14.33 -19.66
N MET A 679 -18.33 15.23 -19.88
CA MET A 679 -17.84 15.60 -21.21
C MET A 679 -18.99 15.97 -22.14
N ASP A 680 -19.79 16.96 -21.72
CA ASP A 680 -21.00 17.46 -22.41
C ASP A 680 -22.02 16.33 -22.73
N GLY A 681 -22.15 15.35 -21.83
CA GLY A 681 -23.07 14.22 -21.94
C GLY A 681 -22.55 13.01 -22.74
N ALA A 682 -21.31 13.04 -23.20
CA ALA A 682 -20.69 11.89 -23.89
C ALA A 682 -20.50 10.67 -22.94
N ILE A 683 -20.27 10.92 -21.66
CA ILE A 683 -20.14 9.90 -20.61
C ILE A 683 -21.46 9.85 -19.83
N ARG A 684 -22.17 8.75 -19.95
CA ARG A 684 -23.51 8.54 -19.37
C ARG A 684 -23.48 7.62 -18.16
N ASP A 685 -22.60 6.64 -18.17
CA ASP A 685 -22.40 5.69 -17.06
C ASP A 685 -20.94 5.20 -16.98
N SER A 686 -20.63 4.38 -15.99
CA SER A 686 -19.29 3.84 -15.76
C SER A 686 -18.77 2.95 -16.89
N ARG A 687 -19.65 2.38 -17.72
CA ARG A 687 -19.24 1.59 -18.91
C ARG A 687 -18.60 2.48 -19.97
N ASP A 688 -19.16 3.67 -20.16
CA ASP A 688 -18.57 4.65 -21.07
C ASP A 688 -17.17 5.07 -20.61
N ILE A 689 -16.95 5.20 -19.29
CA ILE A 689 -15.62 5.48 -18.73
C ILE A 689 -14.66 4.32 -19.00
N VAL A 690 -15.09 3.07 -18.75
CA VAL A 690 -14.27 1.89 -19.05
C VAL A 690 -13.91 1.84 -20.52
N GLN A 691 -14.89 2.10 -21.42
CA GLN A 691 -14.62 2.14 -22.86
C GLN A 691 -13.62 3.25 -23.22
N PHE A 692 -13.75 4.41 -22.60
CA PHE A 692 -12.78 5.51 -22.76
C PHE A 692 -11.37 5.08 -22.35
N ILE A 693 -11.24 4.39 -21.22
CA ILE A 693 -9.95 3.89 -20.73
C ILE A 693 -9.37 2.84 -21.66
N ILE A 694 -10.18 1.86 -22.15
CA ILE A 694 -9.75 0.84 -23.11
C ILE A 694 -9.19 1.50 -24.38
N ASN A 695 -9.87 2.54 -24.87
CA ASN A 695 -9.45 3.26 -26.06
C ASN A 695 -8.16 4.06 -25.85
N ALA A 696 -7.97 4.61 -24.64
CA ALA A 696 -6.85 5.49 -24.30
C ALA A 696 -5.60 4.75 -23.83
N THR A 697 -5.72 3.48 -23.40
CA THR A 697 -4.63 2.75 -22.75
C THR A 697 -3.94 1.83 -23.74
N PRO A 698 -2.69 2.08 -24.15
CA PRO A 698 -1.87 1.12 -24.86
C PRO A 698 -1.73 -0.17 -24.02
N GLY A 699 -1.64 -1.30 -24.66
CA GLY A 699 -1.50 -2.58 -23.98
C GLY A 699 -2.82 -3.24 -23.55
N ILE A 700 -3.90 -2.50 -23.32
CA ILE A 700 -5.22 -3.12 -23.25
C ILE A 700 -5.68 -3.47 -24.67
N PRO A 701 -6.00 -4.74 -24.96
CA PRO A 701 -6.50 -5.12 -26.28
C PRO A 701 -7.71 -4.27 -26.66
N LYS A 702 -7.74 -3.76 -27.91
CA LYS A 702 -8.84 -2.90 -28.38
C LYS A 702 -10.10 -3.75 -28.58
N MET A 703 -11.07 -3.51 -27.73
CA MET A 703 -12.35 -4.21 -27.70
C MET A 703 -13.44 -3.31 -27.10
N SER A 704 -14.67 -3.68 -27.29
CA SER A 704 -15.78 -3.05 -26.58
C SER A 704 -15.83 -3.52 -25.11
N PHE A 705 -16.47 -2.70 -24.25
CA PHE A 705 -16.75 -3.14 -22.87
C PHE A 705 -17.54 -4.47 -22.85
N ALA A 706 -18.47 -4.65 -23.77
CA ALA A 706 -19.28 -5.87 -23.85
C ALA A 706 -18.42 -7.12 -24.14
N GLU A 707 -17.45 -7.02 -25.05
CA GLU A 707 -16.49 -8.10 -25.33
C GLU A 707 -15.59 -8.38 -24.12
N LEU A 708 -15.10 -7.35 -23.43
CA LEU A 708 -14.33 -7.51 -22.21
C LEU A 708 -15.17 -8.17 -21.11
N ALA A 709 -16.41 -7.73 -20.92
CA ALA A 709 -17.33 -8.30 -19.94
C ALA A 709 -17.66 -9.77 -20.24
N ALA A 710 -17.77 -10.14 -21.51
CA ALA A 710 -17.98 -11.54 -21.93
C ALA A 710 -16.74 -12.43 -21.64
N LYS A 711 -15.53 -11.88 -21.69
CA LYS A 711 -14.29 -12.61 -21.36
C LYS A 711 -13.98 -12.62 -19.88
N GLY A 712 -14.35 -11.57 -19.14
CA GLY A 712 -14.13 -11.41 -17.70
C GLY A 712 -12.70 -11.00 -17.34
N ILE A 713 -11.70 -11.60 -17.97
CA ILE A 713 -10.28 -11.31 -17.77
C ILE A 713 -9.56 -11.38 -19.11
N VAL A 714 -8.67 -10.45 -19.39
CA VAL A 714 -7.87 -10.43 -20.62
C VAL A 714 -6.42 -10.13 -20.28
N ARG A 715 -5.51 -10.72 -21.02
CA ARG A 715 -4.09 -10.43 -20.92
C ARG A 715 -3.79 -9.07 -21.54
N VAL A 716 -2.89 -8.32 -20.91
CA VAL A 716 -2.37 -7.05 -21.44
C VAL A 716 -1.39 -7.36 -22.59
N ASP A 717 -1.50 -6.66 -23.68
CA ASP A 717 -0.55 -6.73 -24.78
C ASP A 717 0.67 -5.84 -24.48
N GLU A 718 1.75 -6.47 -24.09
CA GLU A 718 2.98 -5.83 -23.68
C GLU A 718 3.76 -5.19 -24.83
N SER A 719 3.61 -5.72 -26.04
CA SER A 719 4.27 -5.20 -27.24
C SER A 719 3.86 -3.78 -27.61
N ARG A 720 2.75 -3.28 -27.06
CA ARG A 720 2.17 -1.96 -27.36
C ARG A 720 2.52 -0.86 -26.35
N GLY A 721 3.62 -1.01 -25.62
CA GLY A 721 4.09 0.04 -24.71
C GLY A 721 3.36 0.07 -23.38
N SER A 722 2.85 -1.06 -22.91
CA SER A 722 2.57 -1.24 -21.51
C SER A 722 3.90 -1.16 -20.76
N THR A 723 4.07 -0.18 -19.94
CA THR A 723 5.29 -0.01 -19.12
C THR A 723 5.28 -0.90 -17.88
N VAL A 724 4.38 -1.87 -17.81
CA VAL A 724 4.25 -2.76 -16.66
C VAL A 724 5.25 -3.90 -16.73
N TRP A 725 5.58 -4.36 -17.94
CA TRP A 725 6.49 -5.48 -18.19
C TRP A 725 7.43 -5.19 -19.33
N ASP A 726 8.65 -5.72 -19.22
CA ASP A 726 9.67 -5.61 -20.26
C ASP A 726 9.68 -6.81 -21.21
N SER A 727 9.26 -7.96 -20.75
CA SER A 727 9.16 -9.17 -21.57
C SER A 727 8.05 -10.09 -21.11
N ASP A 728 7.60 -10.96 -22.02
CA ASP A 728 6.67 -12.03 -21.72
C ASP A 728 7.26 -13.11 -20.83
N GLU A 729 8.59 -13.28 -20.87
CA GLU A 729 9.27 -14.38 -20.21
C GLU A 729 9.48 -14.09 -18.73
N SER A 730 9.87 -12.87 -18.39
CA SER A 730 10.07 -12.45 -17.03
C SER A 730 10.05 -10.94 -16.96
N PRO A 731 8.88 -10.38 -16.91
CA PRO A 731 8.76 -8.95 -16.76
C PRO A 731 9.34 -8.52 -15.43
N PHE A 732 10.22 -7.55 -15.45
CA PHE A 732 10.83 -6.93 -14.29
C PHE A 732 10.68 -5.41 -14.35
N HIS A 733 11.08 -4.72 -13.31
CA HIS A 733 10.79 -3.30 -13.16
C HIS A 733 11.48 -2.47 -14.24
N ALA A 734 10.75 -2.05 -15.26
CA ALA A 734 11.25 -1.42 -16.47
C ALA A 734 12.14 -0.21 -16.20
N ASP A 735 11.74 0.69 -15.31
CA ASP A 735 12.46 1.93 -15.04
C ASP A 735 13.87 1.68 -14.46
N ILE A 736 14.01 0.68 -13.58
CA ILE A 736 15.30 0.28 -13.03
C ILE A 736 16.09 -0.54 -14.04
N ALA A 737 15.42 -1.35 -14.84
CA ALA A 737 16.05 -2.10 -15.91
C ALA A 737 16.72 -1.16 -16.92
N GLU A 738 16.06 -0.07 -17.33
CA GLU A 738 16.64 0.94 -18.19
C GLU A 738 17.95 1.53 -17.61
N SER A 739 17.98 1.80 -16.30
CA SER A 739 19.19 2.32 -15.65
C SER A 739 20.32 1.29 -15.62
N VAL A 740 20.00 0.02 -15.36
CA VAL A 740 21.01 -1.06 -15.26
C VAL A 740 21.49 -1.52 -16.64
N HIS A 741 20.59 -1.71 -17.60
CA HIS A 741 20.93 -2.29 -18.92
C HIS A 741 21.26 -1.25 -19.98
N GLU A 742 20.51 -0.14 -20.02
CA GLU A 742 20.74 0.96 -20.97
C GLU A 742 21.62 2.07 -20.41
N LYS A 743 22.07 1.94 -19.15
CA LYS A 743 22.94 2.92 -18.47
C LYS A 743 22.34 4.32 -18.36
N ARG A 744 21.02 4.41 -18.25
CA ARG A 744 20.35 5.69 -18.03
C ARG A 744 20.50 6.16 -16.58
N PRO A 745 20.71 7.46 -16.34
CA PRO A 745 20.76 8.00 -14.99
C PRO A 745 19.44 7.73 -14.23
N TYR A 746 19.58 7.45 -12.93
CA TYR A 746 18.44 7.38 -11.99
C TYR A 746 17.87 8.79 -11.76
N GLU A 747 16.59 8.85 -11.36
CA GLU A 747 15.93 10.12 -11.00
C GLU A 747 16.32 10.60 -9.58
N THR A 748 17.59 10.54 -9.25
CA THR A 748 18.20 11.01 -7.99
C THR A 748 19.13 12.18 -8.25
N LEU A 749 19.56 12.89 -7.23
CA LEU A 749 20.50 13.98 -7.35
C LEU A 749 21.80 13.54 -8.04
N THR A 750 22.33 12.39 -7.63
CA THR A 750 23.60 11.84 -8.15
C THR A 750 23.49 11.14 -9.50
N GLY A 751 22.26 10.90 -9.99
CA GLY A 751 22.03 10.07 -11.18
C GLY A 751 22.34 8.58 -10.98
N ARG A 752 22.54 8.15 -9.74
CA ARG A 752 22.86 6.78 -9.32
C ARG A 752 21.84 6.31 -8.29
N GLN A 753 21.87 5.04 -7.91
CA GLN A 753 21.29 4.63 -6.64
C GLN A 753 22.02 5.39 -5.54
N GLN A 754 21.31 6.24 -4.84
CA GLN A 754 21.89 7.21 -3.92
C GLN A 754 21.79 6.73 -2.49
N PHE A 755 22.89 6.34 -1.88
CA PHE A 755 22.97 5.88 -0.50
C PHE A 755 23.48 6.94 0.45
N TYR A 756 24.18 7.95 -0.05
CA TYR A 756 24.66 9.09 0.73
C TYR A 756 23.83 10.33 0.41
N ILE A 757 23.29 10.95 1.44
CA ILE A 757 22.49 12.20 1.31
C ILE A 757 23.18 13.27 2.15
N ASP A 758 23.82 14.22 1.51
CA ASP A 758 24.60 15.26 2.17
C ASP A 758 23.79 16.53 2.48
N HIS A 759 22.46 16.41 2.51
CA HIS A 759 21.59 17.47 3.01
C HIS A 759 21.88 17.75 4.49
N GLU A 760 21.89 19.01 4.89
CA GLU A 760 22.24 19.47 6.25
C GLU A 760 21.50 18.72 7.38
N TRP A 761 20.21 18.40 7.17
CA TRP A 761 19.42 17.68 8.16
C TRP A 761 19.81 16.20 8.24
N PHE A 762 20.17 15.59 7.11
CA PHE A 762 20.66 14.21 7.12
C PHE A 762 22.01 14.08 7.80
N LEU A 763 22.89 15.05 7.62
CA LEU A 763 24.17 15.14 8.32
C LEU A 763 23.95 15.41 9.82
N LYS A 764 23.09 16.37 10.17
CA LYS A 764 22.75 16.73 11.55
C LYS A 764 22.19 15.57 12.36
N PHE A 765 21.32 14.76 11.76
CA PHE A 765 20.68 13.61 12.41
C PHE A 765 21.44 12.28 12.22
N ASP A 766 22.66 12.34 11.68
CA ASP A 766 23.50 11.16 11.39
C ASP A 766 22.83 10.13 10.47
N GLU A 767 21.99 10.61 9.54
CA GLU A 767 21.22 9.78 8.59
C GLU A 767 21.73 9.90 7.15
N ALA A 768 22.88 10.52 6.92
CA ALA A 768 23.48 10.63 5.58
C ALA A 768 23.65 9.25 4.94
N LEU A 769 24.12 8.25 5.68
CA LEU A 769 24.11 6.81 5.32
C LEU A 769 23.05 6.07 6.14
N PRO A 770 22.58 4.90 5.68
CA PRO A 770 21.77 4.03 6.53
C PRO A 770 22.44 3.73 7.86
N VAL A 771 21.68 3.90 8.95
CA VAL A 771 22.14 3.70 10.33
C VAL A 771 21.00 3.14 11.15
N TYR A 772 21.31 2.29 12.15
CA TYR A 772 20.28 1.82 13.06
C TYR A 772 20.00 2.83 14.17
N HIS A 773 18.75 3.20 14.31
CA HIS A 773 18.21 3.91 15.47
C HIS A 773 17.22 3.00 16.21
N PRO A 774 17.28 2.93 17.55
CA PRO A 774 16.34 2.14 18.33
C PRO A 774 14.89 2.61 18.14
N PRO A 775 13.91 1.70 18.23
CA PRO A 775 12.50 2.07 18.24
C PRO A 775 12.16 3.02 19.41
N LEU A 776 11.14 3.84 19.21
CA LEU A 776 10.62 4.73 20.23
C LEU A 776 10.10 3.91 21.43
N LYS A 777 10.44 4.34 22.63
CA LYS A 777 9.96 3.75 23.88
C LYS A 777 9.25 4.78 24.73
N GLN A 778 8.11 4.41 25.28
CA GLN A 778 7.40 5.21 26.25
C GLN A 778 7.69 4.69 27.66
N LYS A 779 7.96 5.60 28.60
CA LYS A 779 8.22 5.23 29.99
C LYS A 779 6.97 4.58 30.60
N GLY A 780 7.14 3.39 31.20
CA GLY A 780 6.06 2.66 31.86
C GLY A 780 5.27 1.71 30.96
N TYR A 781 5.62 1.63 29.64
CA TYR A 781 4.96 0.76 28.68
C TYR A 781 5.98 -0.17 28.02
N PRO A 782 6.16 -1.40 28.55
CA PRO A 782 7.25 -2.27 28.13
C PRO A 782 6.98 -3.08 26.84
N LEU A 783 5.73 -3.15 26.37
CA LEU A 783 5.34 -4.04 25.30
C LEU A 783 5.27 -3.30 23.95
N GLN A 784 6.02 -3.76 22.97
CA GLN A 784 5.94 -3.27 21.61
C GLN A 784 4.69 -3.85 20.93
N MET A 785 3.77 -2.99 20.49
CA MET A 785 2.61 -3.47 19.73
C MET A 785 2.85 -3.33 18.24
N THR A 786 2.59 -4.41 17.51
CA THR A 786 2.61 -4.42 16.05
C THR A 786 1.31 -5.00 15.50
N MET A 787 1.07 -4.82 14.21
CA MET A 787 -0.19 -5.17 13.60
C MET A 787 -0.01 -5.69 12.18
N GLY A 788 -0.91 -6.57 11.74
CA GLY A 788 -0.96 -7.11 10.40
C GLY A 788 -2.37 -7.16 9.81
N HIS A 789 -2.47 -7.49 8.54
CA HIS A 789 -3.76 -7.71 7.88
C HIS A 789 -4.34 -9.07 8.25
N ALA A 790 -5.65 -9.13 8.47
CA ALA A 790 -6.35 -10.37 8.78
C ALA A 790 -6.53 -11.26 7.53
N ARG A 791 -6.48 -12.59 7.74
CA ARG A 791 -6.73 -13.56 6.68
C ARG A 791 -8.20 -13.53 6.19
N HIS A 792 -9.12 -13.29 7.09
CA HIS A 792 -10.56 -13.39 6.86
C HIS A 792 -11.28 -12.03 6.78
N GLY A 793 -10.54 -10.96 6.61
CA GLY A 793 -11.03 -9.60 6.39
C GLY A 793 -10.02 -8.78 5.59
N ILE A 794 -10.47 -7.70 4.97
CA ILE A 794 -9.59 -6.70 4.36
C ILE A 794 -9.94 -5.36 5.00
N HIS A 795 -9.08 -4.88 5.88
CA HIS A 795 -9.39 -3.74 6.72
C HIS A 795 -10.77 -3.90 7.38
N SER A 796 -11.69 -2.96 7.21
CA SER A 796 -13.04 -3.06 7.75
C SER A 796 -14.04 -3.87 6.90
N MET A 797 -13.63 -4.39 5.73
CA MET A 797 -14.49 -5.21 4.88
C MET A 797 -14.59 -6.65 5.39
N TRP A 798 -15.71 -7.32 5.14
CA TRP A 798 -16.08 -8.69 5.60
C TRP A 798 -16.12 -8.84 7.13
N ARG A 799 -16.26 -7.74 7.88
CA ARG A 799 -16.35 -7.79 9.35
C ARG A 799 -17.77 -8.07 9.86
N ASP A 800 -18.76 -8.02 9.01
CA ASP A 800 -20.16 -8.39 9.27
C ASP A 800 -20.54 -9.80 8.77
N ASP A 801 -19.66 -10.48 8.03
CA ASP A 801 -19.84 -11.88 7.68
C ASP A 801 -19.60 -12.77 8.89
N SER A 802 -20.67 -13.25 9.53
CA SER A 802 -20.59 -14.01 10.77
C SER A 802 -19.74 -15.29 10.67
N PHE A 803 -19.69 -15.92 9.49
CA PHE A 803 -18.84 -17.09 9.27
C PHE A 803 -17.36 -16.70 9.27
N LEU A 804 -16.97 -15.68 8.50
CA LEU A 804 -15.57 -15.23 8.46
C LEU A 804 -15.12 -14.66 9.81
N VAL A 805 -16.01 -14.01 10.54
CA VAL A 805 -15.73 -13.50 11.89
C VAL A 805 -15.55 -14.65 12.87
N SER A 806 -16.37 -15.74 12.78
CA SER A 806 -16.21 -16.90 13.64
C SER A 806 -14.87 -17.62 13.47
N LEU A 807 -14.28 -17.58 12.27
CA LEU A 807 -12.93 -18.09 12.01
C LEU A 807 -11.82 -17.27 12.70
N GLN A 808 -12.16 -16.13 13.26
CA GLN A 808 -11.31 -15.22 14.01
C GLN A 808 -11.78 -15.07 15.46
N ARG A 809 -12.26 -16.15 16.07
CA ARG A 809 -12.81 -16.21 17.44
C ARG A 809 -14.07 -15.38 17.70
N GLY A 810 -14.69 -14.78 16.68
CA GLY A 810 -15.97 -14.08 16.78
C GLY A 810 -15.91 -12.61 17.24
N GLU A 811 -14.80 -12.14 17.78
CA GLU A 811 -14.61 -10.78 18.29
C GLU A 811 -13.15 -10.31 18.12
N PRO A 812 -12.87 -9.01 18.27
CA PRO A 812 -11.50 -8.50 18.22
C PRO A 812 -10.60 -9.17 19.25
N ASP A 813 -9.46 -9.71 18.79
CA ASP A 813 -8.47 -10.38 19.61
C ASP A 813 -7.06 -9.83 19.38
N ILE A 814 -6.18 -9.98 20.37
CA ILE A 814 -4.78 -9.61 20.31
C ILE A 814 -3.92 -10.77 20.79
N TYR A 815 -2.89 -11.07 20.02
CA TYR A 815 -1.96 -12.15 20.35
C TYR A 815 -0.98 -11.70 21.43
N VAL A 816 -0.84 -12.52 22.45
CA VAL A 816 -0.03 -12.29 23.63
C VAL A 816 0.85 -13.51 23.89
N ASN A 817 2.13 -13.28 24.18
CA ASN A 817 2.99 -14.37 24.60
C ASN A 817 2.53 -14.94 25.95
N PRO A 818 2.57 -16.28 26.16
CA PRO A 818 2.13 -16.93 27.40
C PRO A 818 2.83 -16.40 28.66
N ASP A 819 4.13 -16.08 28.60
CA ASP A 819 4.90 -15.56 29.73
C ASP A 819 4.45 -14.14 30.10
N ASP A 820 4.21 -13.28 29.10
CA ASP A 820 3.67 -11.94 29.32
C ASP A 820 2.26 -11.97 29.91
N ALA A 821 1.44 -12.93 29.48
CA ALA A 821 0.09 -13.15 30.00
C ALA A 821 0.12 -13.68 31.44
N ALA A 822 0.99 -14.66 31.74
CA ALA A 822 1.15 -15.22 33.08
C ALA A 822 1.61 -14.16 34.10
N ALA A 823 2.59 -13.31 33.74
CA ALA A 823 3.07 -12.20 34.58
C ALA A 823 1.93 -11.22 34.95
N ARG A 824 0.89 -11.10 34.12
CA ARG A 824 -0.29 -10.23 34.30
C ARG A 824 -1.54 -10.99 34.76
N LYS A 825 -1.41 -12.29 35.07
CA LYS A 825 -2.52 -13.18 35.50
C LYS A 825 -3.67 -13.26 34.51
N VAL A 826 -3.36 -13.17 33.21
CA VAL A 826 -4.30 -13.26 32.09
C VAL A 826 -4.28 -14.68 31.51
N ARG A 827 -5.45 -15.19 31.11
CA ARG A 827 -5.64 -16.48 30.47
C ARG A 827 -6.14 -16.31 29.04
N ASP A 828 -5.99 -17.34 28.21
CA ASP A 828 -6.54 -17.34 26.86
C ASP A 828 -8.07 -17.11 26.90
N GLY A 829 -8.55 -16.17 26.10
CA GLY A 829 -9.96 -15.79 26.02
C GLY A 829 -10.42 -14.78 27.07
N ASP A 830 -9.56 -14.35 28.01
CA ASP A 830 -9.88 -13.24 28.91
C ASP A 830 -9.99 -11.93 28.12
N LEU A 831 -10.81 -11.00 28.61
CA LEU A 831 -10.82 -9.64 28.09
C LEU A 831 -9.74 -8.84 28.80
N ILE A 832 -8.93 -8.16 28.03
CA ILE A 832 -7.85 -7.30 28.50
C ILE A 832 -8.06 -5.87 28.02
N GLU A 833 -7.64 -4.90 28.82
CA GLU A 833 -7.50 -3.51 28.42
C GLU A 833 -6.06 -3.28 28.03
N VAL A 834 -5.83 -2.92 26.77
CA VAL A 834 -4.53 -2.49 26.24
C VAL A 834 -4.49 -0.97 26.27
N PHE A 835 -3.42 -0.38 26.81
CA PHE A 835 -3.37 1.06 27.05
C PHE A 835 -1.97 1.66 27.00
N ASN A 836 -1.92 2.95 26.75
CA ASN A 836 -0.77 3.84 26.93
C ASN A 836 -1.26 5.29 27.14
N ASP A 837 -0.36 6.27 27.12
CA ASP A 837 -0.74 7.69 27.29
C ASP A 837 -1.63 8.25 26.18
N GLY A 838 -1.72 7.59 25.03
CA GLY A 838 -2.60 7.95 23.92
C GLY A 838 -4.06 7.60 24.17
N GLY A 839 -4.30 6.49 24.89
CA GLY A 839 -5.64 5.96 25.14
C GLY A 839 -5.67 4.49 25.52
N SER A 840 -6.84 3.87 25.41
CA SER A 840 -7.01 2.42 25.66
C SER A 840 -8.09 1.80 24.77
N PHE A 841 -8.05 0.47 24.67
CA PHE A 841 -9.11 -0.34 24.08
C PHE A 841 -9.21 -1.70 24.75
N ILE A 842 -10.39 -2.34 24.65
CA ILE A 842 -10.66 -3.64 25.28
C ILE A 842 -10.84 -4.68 24.19
N CYS A 843 -10.08 -5.78 24.24
CA CYS A 843 -10.18 -6.89 23.33
C CYS A 843 -9.92 -8.24 24.04
N MET A 844 -10.09 -9.34 23.33
CA MET A 844 -9.82 -10.68 23.84
C MET A 844 -8.31 -10.99 23.76
N ALA A 845 -7.76 -11.57 24.80
CA ALA A 845 -6.42 -12.12 24.78
C ALA A 845 -6.39 -13.47 24.06
N HIS A 846 -5.46 -13.58 23.10
CA HIS A 846 -5.17 -14.80 22.36
C HIS A 846 -3.74 -15.24 22.67
N LEU A 847 -3.57 -16.24 23.52
CA LEU A 847 -2.25 -16.70 23.89
C LEU A 847 -1.59 -17.49 22.75
N SER A 848 -0.37 -17.11 22.40
CA SER A 848 0.39 -17.74 21.33
C SER A 848 1.88 -17.73 21.64
N ALA A 849 2.48 -18.91 21.70
CA ALA A 849 3.95 -19.07 21.78
C ALA A 849 4.67 -18.64 20.48
N GLY A 850 3.94 -18.46 19.39
CA GLY A 850 4.48 -17.93 18.12
C GLY A 850 4.74 -16.42 18.13
N ILE A 851 4.42 -15.72 19.23
CA ILE A 851 4.73 -14.30 19.42
C ILE A 851 5.90 -14.19 20.40
N MET A 852 6.87 -13.33 20.07
CA MET A 852 8.01 -13.06 20.93
C MET A 852 7.56 -12.42 22.25
N PRO A 853 8.16 -12.80 23.41
CA PRO A 853 7.94 -12.08 24.67
C PRO A 853 8.23 -10.58 24.52
N GLY A 854 7.45 -9.73 25.20
CA GLY A 854 7.54 -8.27 25.08
C GLY A 854 6.85 -7.70 23.84
N THR A 855 6.10 -8.52 23.10
CA THR A 855 5.42 -8.12 21.87
C THR A 855 3.92 -8.43 21.95
N LEU A 856 3.10 -7.49 21.51
CA LEU A 856 1.68 -7.69 21.22
C LEU A 856 1.46 -7.64 19.71
N TYR A 857 0.62 -8.55 19.19
CA TYR A 857 0.32 -8.60 17.77
C TYR A 857 -1.18 -8.63 17.52
N MET A 858 -1.69 -7.69 16.72
CA MET A 858 -3.11 -7.62 16.38
C MET A 858 -3.34 -7.70 14.88
N TYR A 859 -4.21 -8.60 14.44
CA TYR A 859 -4.75 -8.55 13.09
C TYR A 859 -5.81 -7.45 13.03
N HIS A 860 -5.43 -6.30 12.48
CA HIS A 860 -6.21 -5.06 12.52
C HIS A 860 -7.44 -5.07 11.56
N GLY A 861 -8.16 -3.97 11.51
CA GLY A 861 -9.30 -3.74 10.61
C GLY A 861 -10.66 -3.89 11.28
N TRP A 862 -10.70 -4.27 12.55
CA TRP A 862 -11.91 -4.25 13.34
C TRP A 862 -12.41 -2.83 13.52
N ASP A 863 -13.71 -2.61 13.26
CA ASP A 863 -14.33 -1.29 13.45
C ASP A 863 -14.51 -0.99 14.95
N PRO A 864 -14.38 0.27 15.40
CA PRO A 864 -14.61 0.64 16.80
C PRO A 864 -15.94 0.16 17.38
N THR A 865 -16.98 0.05 16.56
CA THR A 865 -18.28 -0.46 16.99
C THR A 865 -18.27 -1.92 17.43
N MET A 866 -17.24 -2.69 17.08
CA MET A 866 -17.06 -4.10 17.44
C MET A 866 -16.29 -4.28 18.77
N PHE A 867 -15.68 -3.20 19.28
CA PHE A 867 -14.98 -3.22 20.56
C PHE A 867 -15.88 -2.81 21.71
N ARG A 868 -15.62 -3.33 22.88
CA ARG A 868 -16.23 -2.83 24.12
C ARG A 868 -15.73 -1.41 24.40
N GLY A 869 -16.64 -0.50 24.74
CA GLY A 869 -16.30 0.91 24.91
C GLY A 869 -16.12 1.70 23.61
N ARG A 870 -16.34 1.04 22.43
CA ARG A 870 -16.26 1.67 21.10
C ARG A 870 -14.93 2.37 20.80
N GLN A 871 -13.84 1.88 21.38
CA GLN A 871 -12.47 2.29 21.08
C GLN A 871 -11.71 1.09 20.52
N ASN A 872 -10.98 1.29 19.42
CA ASN A 872 -10.16 0.27 18.81
C ASN A 872 -8.66 0.53 19.01
N PHE A 873 -7.85 -0.32 18.45
CA PHE A 873 -6.40 -0.27 18.49
C PHE A 873 -5.80 1.10 18.11
N ALA A 874 -6.48 1.89 17.29
CA ALA A 874 -6.00 3.22 16.88
C ALA A 874 -5.92 4.20 18.07
N ALA A 875 -6.60 3.92 19.19
CA ALA A 875 -6.56 4.75 20.39
C ALA A 875 -5.16 4.77 21.06
N VAL A 876 -4.41 3.68 20.91
CA VAL A 876 -3.07 3.55 21.52
C VAL A 876 -1.92 3.85 20.53
N ILE A 877 -2.22 4.34 19.33
CA ILE A 877 -1.21 4.75 18.34
C ILE A 877 -0.95 6.26 18.50
N PRO A 878 0.02 6.69 19.30
CA PRO A 878 0.21 8.09 19.61
C PRO A 878 1.12 8.82 18.62
N THR A 879 1.91 8.07 17.86
CA THR A 879 3.03 8.58 17.06
C THR A 879 2.70 9.01 15.65
N ALA A 880 1.45 8.89 15.24
CA ALA A 880 1.05 9.25 13.87
C ALA A 880 1.34 10.69 13.44
N GLY A 881 1.60 11.55 14.39
CA GLY A 881 1.94 12.93 14.11
C GLY A 881 3.39 13.29 14.43
N LEU A 882 4.25 12.32 14.77
CA LEU A 882 5.67 12.62 14.93
C LEU A 882 6.33 12.67 13.55
N VAL A 883 6.51 13.88 13.05
CA VAL A 883 7.06 14.12 11.71
C VAL A 883 8.59 14.16 11.79
N LYS A 884 9.25 13.16 11.23
CA LYS A 884 10.71 13.07 11.20
C LYS A 884 11.30 14.19 10.31
N PRO A 885 12.31 14.95 10.77
CA PRO A 885 12.91 16.06 9.99
C PRO A 885 13.40 15.64 8.61
N THR A 886 14.14 14.55 8.49
CA THR A 886 14.65 14.06 7.22
C THR A 886 13.57 13.62 6.24
N SER A 887 12.36 13.30 6.70
CA SER A 887 11.22 12.98 5.84
C SER A 887 10.48 14.21 5.31
N VAL A 888 10.84 15.41 5.77
CA VAL A 888 10.31 16.69 5.27
C VAL A 888 11.43 17.59 4.73
N ALA A 889 12.63 17.06 4.57
CA ALA A 889 13.73 17.77 3.93
C ALA A 889 13.42 17.99 2.45
N GLY A 890 13.48 19.22 2.00
CA GLY A 890 13.38 19.63 0.60
C GLY A 890 14.68 20.28 0.15
N ASP A 891 14.64 20.94 -0.99
CA ASP A 891 15.77 21.66 -1.57
C ASP A 891 17.04 20.80 -1.77
N TYR A 892 16.82 19.54 -2.12
CA TYR A 892 17.88 18.58 -2.39
C TYR A 892 17.57 17.77 -3.64
N GLY A 893 17.65 18.37 -4.81
CA GLY A 893 17.46 17.71 -6.10
C GLY A 893 16.11 17.01 -6.24
N HIS A 894 16.04 15.73 -5.91
CA HIS A 894 14.84 14.92 -6.00
C HIS A 894 14.01 14.88 -4.72
N LEU A 895 14.53 15.31 -3.57
CA LEU A 895 13.79 15.37 -2.33
C LEU A 895 12.81 16.55 -2.34
N GLY A 896 11.62 16.34 -1.91
CA GLY A 896 10.50 17.26 -1.89
C GLY A 896 9.18 16.51 -2.04
N TYR A 897 8.06 17.13 -1.66
CA TYR A 897 6.76 16.46 -1.75
C TYR A 897 6.49 15.97 -3.17
N ARG A 898 6.12 14.71 -3.25
CA ARG A 898 5.72 14.08 -4.50
C ARG A 898 4.63 13.03 -4.21
N VAL A 899 3.51 13.18 -4.87
CA VAL A 899 2.37 12.25 -4.70
C VAL A 899 2.83 10.80 -4.90
N LEU A 900 2.44 9.93 -3.96
CA LEU A 900 2.75 8.51 -3.91
C LEU A 900 4.26 8.18 -3.76
N ALA A 901 5.11 9.16 -3.46
CA ALA A 901 6.54 8.93 -3.38
C ALA A 901 7.17 9.48 -2.08
N TYR A 902 7.33 10.78 -2.01
CA TYR A 902 8.01 11.44 -0.91
C TYR A 902 7.01 12.26 -0.09
N ALA A 903 6.83 11.86 1.16
CA ALA A 903 5.95 12.53 2.12
C ALA A 903 6.42 12.27 3.54
N PRO A 904 5.95 13.04 4.52
CA PRO A 904 6.28 12.81 5.92
C PRO A 904 5.93 11.40 6.35
N ASN A 905 6.88 10.69 6.97
CA ASN A 905 6.65 9.37 7.54
C ASN A 905 5.57 9.42 8.62
N GLN A 906 4.69 8.43 8.63
CA GLN A 906 3.78 8.19 9.73
C GLN A 906 4.22 6.95 10.54
N THR A 907 4.50 7.18 11.80
CA THR A 907 4.98 6.17 12.73
C THR A 907 3.85 5.32 13.31
N TYR A 908 3.25 4.50 12.47
CA TYR A 908 2.07 3.71 12.81
C TYR A 908 2.36 2.45 13.63
N ARG A 909 3.63 2.04 13.72
CA ARG A 909 4.10 0.83 14.43
C ARG A 909 5.10 1.14 15.55
N ASP A 910 5.63 2.35 15.61
CA ASP A 910 6.71 2.71 16.51
C ASP A 910 6.16 3.30 17.82
N PHE A 911 5.58 2.44 18.66
CA PHE A 911 5.02 2.81 19.95
C PHE A 911 4.95 1.59 20.86
N THR A 912 4.87 1.85 22.17
CA THR A 912 4.73 0.82 23.20
C THR A 912 3.43 0.97 23.98
N CYS A 913 3.02 -0.11 24.62
CA CYS A 913 1.81 -0.17 25.43
C CYS A 913 1.97 -1.15 26.61
N GLU A 914 0.94 -1.25 27.40
CA GLU A 914 0.78 -2.21 28.48
C GLU A 914 -0.63 -2.81 28.42
N PHE A 915 -0.85 -3.96 29.03
CA PHE A 915 -2.19 -4.51 29.19
C PHE A 915 -2.44 -5.02 30.62
N LYS A 916 -3.70 -5.03 30.98
CA LYS A 916 -4.18 -5.58 32.26
C LYS A 916 -5.46 -6.37 32.06
N LEU A 917 -5.75 -7.28 32.98
CA LEU A 917 -7.01 -8.00 32.99
C LEU A 917 -8.18 -7.01 33.14
N HIS A 918 -9.12 -7.01 32.21
CA HIS A 918 -10.37 -6.26 32.30
C HIS A 918 -11.48 -7.12 32.93
N SER A 919 -11.71 -8.31 32.37
CA SER A 919 -12.65 -9.28 32.93
C SER A 919 -12.34 -10.69 32.45
N ARG A 920 -12.76 -11.69 33.23
CA ARG A 920 -12.60 -13.09 32.85
C ARG A 920 -13.47 -13.43 31.63
N GLY A 921 -12.87 -14.12 30.68
CA GLY A 921 -13.58 -14.67 29.53
C GLY A 921 -14.63 -15.70 29.95
N LYS A 922 -15.73 -15.78 29.21
CA LYS A 922 -16.67 -16.88 29.39
C LYS A 922 -15.97 -18.16 28.91
N VAL A 923 -15.75 -19.11 29.81
CA VAL A 923 -15.34 -20.47 29.44
C VAL A 923 -16.46 -21.05 28.60
N THR A 924 -16.28 -21.10 27.28
CA THR A 924 -17.25 -21.84 26.44
C THR A 924 -17.11 -23.32 26.78
N ALA A 925 -18.18 -23.96 27.12
CA ALA A 925 -18.27 -25.38 27.52
C ALA A 925 -17.69 -26.36 26.47
N ALA A 926 -17.35 -25.91 25.30
CA ALA A 926 -16.66 -26.66 24.26
C ALA A 926 -15.20 -27.01 24.60
N LYS A 927 -14.50 -26.21 25.44
CA LYS A 927 -13.12 -26.49 25.86
C LYS A 927 -13.00 -27.51 26.99
N ALA A 928 -14.07 -27.76 27.74
CA ALA A 928 -14.11 -28.75 28.83
C ALA A 928 -14.22 -30.20 28.36
N ARG A 929 -14.37 -30.43 27.05
CA ARG A 929 -14.50 -31.80 26.48
C ARG A 929 -13.24 -32.33 25.78
N ILE A 930 -12.16 -31.57 25.78
CA ILE A 930 -10.88 -31.94 25.11
C ILE A 930 -9.69 -31.93 26.10
N ALA A 931 -9.99 -31.74 27.40
CA ALA A 931 -8.98 -31.90 28.45
C ALA A 931 -9.10 -33.31 29.07
#